data_4fc624dd096893e90436d9219e3aa057
#
_entry.id   4fc624dd096893e90436d9219e3aa057
#
_cell.length_a   1.000
_cell.length_b   1.000
_cell.length_c   1.000
_cell.angle_alpha   90.00
_cell.angle_beta   90.00
_cell.angle_gamma   90.00
#
_symmetry.space_group_name_H-M   'P 1'
#
loop_
_entity.id
_entity.type
_entity.pdbx_description
1 polymer ?
#
loop_
_entity_poly.entity_id
_entity_poly.type
_entity_poly.pdbx_seq_one_letter_code
_entity_poly.pdbx_strand_id
1 'polypeptide(L)'
;MAEIFASKLAQSCISETMKRLEDLQIHETGSLSIGKEEVRRLKEELTRIFLLLPDAEKKQEEDYRVRTWIAKVIDAAHDIEDVVEIFISNLNFSNFITKLSPRHKFMIQFDYITSKLADIFETQKIFQIQSSNVERYPEGRISFPDLNAKEYDLVGLEGSTKTLKARLINEEDDLSIVSICGMGGAGKTSLAKKVYEQSDVKKHFDCCAWTCVSQQYQAIDILSDILLQVGWGKTIEETEDARKTLGKLRVRDMISHLRLVLKEKRYLVVLDDIWEIDAWNSVREAFPKENRGSKIVFTTRIRRVAESSDLPSFTIVLPLLSDEESFELLRKKSFPNYSCSPELEQLGREIIKKCRGLPLAIVVLGGLLNMKKSDDARKALTDLVSELNKRVVEYELLPILALSYNHLPYQLKPLFLYMSNFPEDSEIPKRKLIRLWLAEGFLTMPASGNEANAEQYLEELIRRNVVEVAKRDHSGGVKTCRLHDLMRDFCISKAREENFCGVMKLQHHMNPMAAASSSTSTRRIGVYFGSHHDHSEAWVSQFHPHLRSLLCFHIPDVSLIPLSKEQFGLLRVLELSFVRGATKCKLSKKIGDLIHLRYLGLRAAQISELPATIGNLRNLLTLDIRDNDGIIVPEALSKLGRLTHLLLPLTMKASPFRMDKLTNIQTLKFVEAAALIRKDAKSTLVRVRNLGIQFKNSEEARVILESRIVKSGCLQSLTMSMPLNHSFSSLEPLTDCTTLCKLDVTGKIQSDLQSLPPSLTKLVLEGSDMKEDPMKVLEKLPNLKFLRLGSSSYMGAEMTCSVGGFPVLETLQLKGLSEVEVWKIDQSAMPSLKRLDIEDIPKLRMLPEGIQFVKTLLELNVSMSQSFVDQLQGEDS
;
A
#
# COMPACT_ATOMS: atom_id res chain seq x y z
N MET A 1 -16.67 -22.72 -13.71
CA MET A 1 -16.06 -21.57 -14.40
C MET A 1 -14.74 -21.09 -13.76
N ALA A 2 -14.31 -21.71 -12.69
CA ALA A 2 -13.10 -21.36 -11.96
C ALA A 2 -11.78 -21.90 -12.52
N GLU A 3 -11.74 -22.47 -13.68
CA GLU A 3 -10.98 -23.68 -13.95
C GLU A 3 -9.90 -23.58 -15.04
N ILE A 4 -9.61 -22.36 -15.57
CA ILE A 4 -8.85 -22.25 -16.83
C ILE A 4 -7.38 -21.82 -16.67
N PHE A 5 -6.88 -21.50 -15.47
CA PHE A 5 -5.70 -20.62 -15.33
C PHE A 5 -4.53 -21.11 -14.47
N ALA A 6 -4.59 -22.34 -14.01
CA ALA A 6 -3.50 -22.93 -13.22
C ALA A 6 -2.15 -22.99 -13.98
N SER A 7 -2.16 -23.06 -15.32
CA SER A 7 -0.91 -23.18 -16.11
C SER A 7 0.00 -21.96 -16.03
N LYS A 8 -0.56 -20.74 -16.02
CA LYS A 8 0.25 -19.51 -15.90
C LYS A 8 0.82 -19.33 -14.51
N LEU A 9 0.10 -19.76 -13.48
CA LEU A 9 0.65 -19.82 -12.14
C LEU A 9 1.76 -20.86 -12.05
N ALA A 10 1.57 -22.03 -12.66
CA ALA A 10 2.61 -23.05 -12.77
C ALA A 10 3.87 -22.52 -13.47
N GLN A 11 3.71 -21.75 -14.55
CA GLN A 11 4.83 -21.07 -15.22
C GLN A 11 5.57 -20.12 -14.27
N SER A 12 4.85 -19.34 -13.47
CA SER A 12 5.47 -18.45 -12.48
C SER A 12 6.22 -19.24 -11.41
N CYS A 13 5.60 -20.27 -10.83
CA CYS A 13 6.22 -21.13 -9.80
C CYS A 13 7.48 -21.82 -10.32
N ILE A 14 7.42 -22.40 -11.52
CA ILE A 14 8.59 -23.05 -12.13
C ILE A 14 9.71 -22.05 -12.41
N SER A 15 9.38 -20.88 -12.95
CA SER A 15 10.37 -19.83 -13.22
C SER A 15 11.07 -19.37 -11.94
N GLU A 16 10.33 -19.22 -10.85
CA GLU A 16 10.89 -18.89 -9.55
C GLU A 16 11.79 -19.99 -9.01
N THR A 17 11.32 -21.25 -9.08
CA THR A 17 12.10 -22.42 -8.65
C THR A 17 13.40 -22.54 -9.45
N MET A 18 13.36 -22.34 -10.77
CA MET A 18 14.58 -22.36 -11.62
C MET A 18 15.58 -21.28 -11.19
N LYS A 19 15.14 -20.08 -10.87
CA LYS A 19 16.01 -19.01 -10.33
C LYS A 19 16.66 -19.41 -9.01
N ARG A 20 15.91 -20.07 -8.12
CA ARG A 20 16.46 -20.59 -6.85
C ARG A 20 17.55 -21.64 -7.06
N LEU A 21 17.34 -22.51 -8.04
CA LEU A 21 18.35 -23.48 -8.43
C LEU A 21 19.62 -22.81 -9.01
N GLU A 22 19.47 -21.70 -9.74
CA GLU A 22 20.62 -20.89 -10.22
C GLU A 22 21.39 -20.23 -9.06
N ASP A 23 20.68 -19.64 -8.10
CA ASP A 23 21.28 -19.04 -6.90
C ASP A 23 22.10 -20.08 -6.12
N LEU A 24 21.63 -21.33 -6.08
CA LEU A 24 22.35 -22.45 -5.45
C LEU A 24 23.68 -22.76 -6.18
N GLN A 25 23.70 -22.76 -7.53
CA GLN A 25 24.89 -22.97 -8.32
C GLN A 25 25.96 -21.88 -8.12
N ILE A 26 25.55 -20.63 -7.92
CA ILE A 26 26.44 -19.48 -7.72
C ILE A 26 27.12 -19.52 -6.35
N HIS A 27 26.42 -19.99 -5.31
CA HIS A 27 26.96 -20.02 -3.95
C HIS A 27 27.95 -21.18 -3.68
N GLU A 28 28.06 -22.16 -4.55
CA GLU A 28 28.91 -23.34 -4.39
C GLU A 28 30.32 -23.23 -5.06
N THR A 29 30.89 -22.06 -5.19
CA THR A 29 32.22 -21.84 -5.76
C THR A 29 33.40 -22.36 -4.92
N GLY A 30 33.16 -23.15 -3.87
CA GLY A 30 34.21 -23.71 -2.99
C GLY A 30 33.94 -25.14 -2.55
N SER A 31 34.66 -26.08 -3.15
CA SER A 31 35.01 -27.46 -2.67
C SER A 31 33.95 -28.54 -2.47
N LEU A 32 32.71 -28.40 -2.91
CA LEU A 32 31.69 -29.46 -2.83
C LEU A 32 31.04 -29.69 -4.20
N SER A 33 31.60 -30.65 -4.97
CA SER A 33 31.11 -31.02 -6.31
C SER A 33 29.81 -31.85 -6.33
N ILE A 34 29.10 -31.95 -5.21
CA ILE A 34 27.98 -32.87 -5.05
C ILE A 34 26.71 -32.05 -4.91
N GLY A 35 25.79 -32.36 -5.79
CA GLY A 35 24.54 -31.64 -5.98
C GLY A 35 24.46 -30.85 -7.28
N LYS A 36 25.60 -30.62 -7.96
CA LYS A 36 25.57 -29.89 -9.24
C LYS A 36 24.82 -30.63 -10.33
N GLU A 37 25.03 -31.95 -10.41
CA GLU A 37 24.39 -32.79 -11.42
C GLU A 37 22.88 -32.94 -11.10
N GLU A 38 22.54 -33.11 -9.85
CA GLU A 38 21.15 -33.19 -9.38
C GLU A 38 20.42 -31.88 -9.63
N VAL A 39 21.04 -30.75 -9.30
CA VAL A 39 20.47 -29.41 -9.56
C VAL A 39 20.31 -29.19 -11.08
N ARG A 40 21.29 -29.59 -11.89
CA ARG A 40 21.22 -29.50 -13.34
C ARG A 40 20.04 -30.31 -13.88
N ARG A 41 19.86 -31.56 -13.43
CA ARG A 41 18.75 -32.44 -13.80
C ARG A 41 17.41 -31.83 -13.45
N LEU A 42 17.23 -31.33 -12.22
CA LEU A 42 15.99 -30.69 -11.82
C LEU A 42 15.66 -29.47 -12.71
N LYS A 43 16.67 -28.69 -13.05
CA LYS A 43 16.49 -27.52 -13.93
C LYS A 43 16.07 -27.95 -15.35
N GLU A 44 16.68 -29.01 -15.88
CA GLU A 44 16.33 -29.56 -17.20
C GLU A 44 14.89 -30.10 -17.21
N GLU A 45 14.48 -30.82 -16.18
CA GLU A 45 13.13 -31.37 -16.07
C GLU A 45 12.09 -30.25 -15.89
N LEU A 46 12.36 -29.27 -15.06
CA LEU A 46 11.49 -28.08 -14.91
C LEU A 46 11.39 -27.31 -16.22
N THR A 47 12.47 -27.15 -16.97
CA THR A 47 12.45 -26.53 -18.29
C THR A 47 11.56 -27.29 -19.28
N ARG A 48 11.61 -28.62 -19.25
CA ARG A 48 10.73 -29.45 -20.08
C ARG A 48 9.27 -29.26 -19.70
N ILE A 49 8.95 -29.26 -18.41
CA ILE A 49 7.58 -29.02 -17.93
C ILE A 49 7.12 -27.62 -18.34
N PHE A 50 7.97 -26.61 -18.20
CA PHE A 50 7.66 -25.23 -18.60
C PHE A 50 7.22 -25.13 -20.07
N LEU A 51 7.85 -25.90 -20.97
CA LEU A 51 7.53 -25.95 -22.40
C LEU A 51 6.18 -26.67 -22.68
N LEU A 52 5.69 -27.50 -21.76
CA LEU A 52 4.42 -28.23 -21.89
C LEU A 52 3.21 -27.36 -21.41
N LEU A 53 3.43 -26.37 -20.56
CA LEU A 53 2.37 -25.60 -19.94
C LEU A 53 1.48 -24.82 -20.94
N PRO A 54 2.00 -24.26 -22.07
CA PRO A 54 1.13 -23.57 -23.03
C PRO A 54 0.12 -24.47 -23.72
N ASP A 55 0.47 -25.75 -23.99
CA ASP A 55 -0.45 -26.73 -24.55
C ASP A 55 -1.45 -27.23 -23.49
N ALA A 56 -0.95 -27.44 -22.26
CA ALA A 56 -1.81 -27.75 -21.12
C ALA A 56 -2.82 -26.62 -20.85
N GLU A 57 -2.44 -25.36 -21.05
CA GLU A 57 -3.34 -24.20 -20.92
C GLU A 57 -4.53 -24.30 -21.87
N LYS A 58 -4.32 -24.73 -23.11
CA LYS A 58 -5.39 -24.90 -24.09
C LYS A 58 -6.30 -26.08 -23.75
N LYS A 59 -5.73 -27.21 -23.30
CA LYS A 59 -6.46 -28.44 -23.03
C LYS A 59 -7.17 -28.46 -21.67
N GLN A 60 -6.73 -27.67 -20.70
CA GLN A 60 -7.36 -27.64 -19.37
C GLN A 60 -8.82 -27.15 -19.40
N GLU A 61 -9.25 -26.43 -20.45
CA GLU A 61 -10.64 -26.01 -20.62
C GLU A 61 -11.56 -27.19 -20.88
N GLU A 62 -11.10 -28.19 -21.57
CA GLU A 62 -11.86 -29.34 -22.05
C GLU A 62 -11.69 -30.56 -21.13
N ASP A 63 -10.55 -30.70 -20.44
CA ASP A 63 -10.24 -31.88 -19.64
C ASP A 63 -9.84 -31.53 -18.18
N TYR A 64 -10.71 -31.90 -17.23
CA TYR A 64 -10.46 -31.77 -15.79
C TYR A 64 -9.16 -32.46 -15.34
N ARG A 65 -8.76 -33.55 -15.99
CA ARG A 65 -7.53 -34.28 -15.62
C ARG A 65 -6.28 -33.48 -15.90
N VAL A 66 -6.28 -32.64 -16.94
CA VAL A 66 -5.17 -31.71 -17.24
C VAL A 66 -5.00 -30.68 -16.14
N ARG A 67 -6.08 -30.20 -15.53
CA ARG A 67 -6.03 -29.29 -14.37
C ARG A 67 -5.40 -29.95 -13.16
N THR A 68 -5.78 -31.18 -12.87
CA THR A 68 -5.13 -31.96 -11.80
C THR A 68 -3.64 -32.16 -12.06
N TRP A 69 -3.26 -32.38 -13.31
CA TRP A 69 -1.85 -32.45 -13.71
C TRP A 69 -1.13 -31.12 -13.44
N ILE A 70 -1.70 -29.97 -13.82
CA ILE A 70 -1.09 -28.65 -13.56
C ILE A 70 -0.97 -28.39 -12.05
N ALA A 71 -1.96 -28.78 -11.24
CA ALA A 71 -1.87 -28.66 -9.78
C ALA A 71 -0.71 -29.49 -9.21
N LYS A 72 -0.49 -30.72 -9.71
CA LYS A 72 0.66 -31.55 -9.34
C LYS A 72 2.00 -30.89 -9.75
N VAL A 73 2.04 -30.21 -10.89
CA VAL A 73 3.22 -29.46 -11.34
C VAL A 73 3.56 -28.30 -10.40
N ILE A 74 2.56 -27.53 -10.00
CA ILE A 74 2.71 -26.44 -9.03
C ILE A 74 3.25 -26.97 -7.70
N ASP A 75 2.66 -28.06 -7.23
CA ASP A 75 3.03 -28.68 -5.96
C ASP A 75 4.47 -29.21 -5.99
N ALA A 76 4.87 -29.88 -7.08
CA ALA A 76 6.24 -30.33 -7.28
C ALA A 76 7.25 -29.17 -7.35
N ALA A 77 6.93 -28.09 -8.05
CA ALA A 77 7.77 -26.89 -8.09
C ALA A 77 7.98 -26.29 -6.70
N HIS A 78 6.96 -26.25 -5.90
CA HIS A 78 7.05 -25.78 -4.51
C HIS A 78 7.85 -26.71 -3.62
N ASP A 79 7.72 -28.02 -3.75
CA ASP A 79 8.51 -29.00 -3.00
C ASP A 79 10.00 -28.88 -3.34
N ILE A 80 10.34 -28.71 -4.62
CA ILE A 80 11.72 -28.45 -5.05
C ILE A 80 12.27 -27.20 -4.37
N GLU A 81 11.51 -26.12 -4.35
CA GLU A 81 11.91 -24.86 -3.73
C GLU A 81 12.14 -25.03 -2.23
N ASP A 82 11.26 -25.75 -1.52
CA ASP A 82 11.40 -26.01 -0.09
C ASP A 82 12.67 -26.83 0.21
N VAL A 83 12.93 -27.87 -0.58
CA VAL A 83 14.13 -28.70 -0.43
C VAL A 83 15.41 -27.90 -0.69
N VAL A 84 15.41 -27.05 -1.71
CA VAL A 84 16.54 -26.15 -2.02
C VAL A 84 16.79 -25.17 -0.87
N GLU A 85 15.76 -24.55 -0.31
CA GLU A 85 15.92 -23.63 0.81
C GLU A 85 16.42 -24.31 2.08
N ILE A 86 15.89 -25.48 2.42
CA ILE A 86 16.34 -26.27 3.57
C ILE A 86 17.82 -26.66 3.38
N PHE A 87 18.21 -27.04 2.16
CA PHE A 87 19.60 -27.41 1.87
C PHE A 87 20.55 -26.22 2.03
N ILE A 88 20.25 -25.08 1.42
CA ILE A 88 21.04 -23.84 1.54
C ILE A 88 21.21 -23.43 3.00
N SER A 89 20.15 -23.51 3.79
CA SER A 89 20.19 -23.15 5.19
C SER A 89 21.08 -24.07 6.02
N ASN A 90 21.01 -25.36 5.76
CA ASN A 90 21.84 -26.35 6.47
C ASN A 90 23.32 -26.22 6.11
N LEU A 91 23.65 -25.81 4.88
CA LEU A 91 25.05 -25.53 4.48
C LEU A 91 25.63 -24.33 5.24
N ASN A 92 24.82 -23.29 5.48
CA ASN A 92 25.27 -22.07 6.14
C ASN A 92 25.43 -22.19 7.67
N PHE A 93 24.80 -23.19 8.30
CA PHE A 93 24.76 -23.33 9.76
C PHE A 93 25.59 -24.51 10.30
N SER A 94 26.05 -25.44 9.46
CA SER A 94 26.80 -26.62 9.94
C SER A 94 28.29 -26.39 10.05
N ASN A 95 28.88 -26.68 11.21
CA ASN A 95 30.32 -26.87 11.37
C ASN A 95 30.78 -28.07 10.53
N PHE A 96 32.03 -28.08 10.08
CA PHE A 96 32.62 -29.02 9.10
C PHE A 96 32.36 -30.52 9.38
N ILE A 97 32.15 -30.89 10.65
CA ILE A 97 32.00 -32.28 11.11
C ILE A 97 30.57 -32.83 10.88
N THR A 98 29.55 -31.96 10.75
CA THR A 98 28.14 -32.39 10.61
C THR A 98 27.61 -32.33 9.16
N LYS A 99 28.46 -32.10 8.19
CA LYS A 99 28.07 -31.93 6.75
C LYS A 99 27.54 -33.19 6.06
N LEU A 100 27.76 -34.36 6.59
CA LEU A 100 27.27 -35.62 6.02
C LEU A 100 25.76 -35.83 6.22
N SER A 101 25.22 -35.44 7.37
CA SER A 101 23.79 -35.58 7.68
C SER A 101 22.85 -34.71 6.84
N PRO A 102 23.12 -33.42 6.60
CA PRO A 102 22.29 -32.58 5.73
C PRO A 102 22.27 -33.07 4.28
N ARG A 103 23.37 -33.58 3.81
CA ARG A 103 23.54 -34.14 2.44
C ARG A 103 22.71 -35.41 2.22
N HIS A 104 22.74 -36.33 3.16
CA HIS A 104 21.94 -37.56 3.08
C HIS A 104 20.44 -37.25 3.09
N LYS A 105 19.99 -36.30 3.90
CA LYS A 105 18.61 -35.82 3.89
C LYS A 105 18.23 -35.17 2.56
N PHE A 106 19.12 -34.38 1.97
CA PHE A 106 18.90 -33.77 0.66
C PHE A 106 18.73 -34.85 -0.42
N MET A 107 19.57 -35.88 -0.45
CA MET A 107 19.47 -36.94 -1.42
C MET A 107 18.15 -37.73 -1.34
N ILE A 108 17.69 -38.04 -0.11
CA ILE A 108 16.39 -38.71 0.08
C ILE A 108 15.24 -37.82 -0.45
N GLN A 109 15.28 -36.52 -0.17
CA GLN A 109 14.27 -35.58 -0.67
C GLN A 109 14.36 -35.38 -2.18
N PHE A 110 15.58 -35.41 -2.73
CA PHE A 110 15.80 -35.33 -4.17
C PHE A 110 15.21 -36.57 -4.89
N ASP A 111 15.42 -37.77 -4.36
CA ASP A 111 14.84 -39.00 -4.91
C ASP A 111 13.32 -38.99 -4.89
N TYR A 112 12.72 -38.45 -3.82
CA TYR A 112 11.29 -38.25 -3.73
C TYR A 112 10.77 -37.27 -4.79
N ILE A 113 11.44 -36.13 -4.98
CA ILE A 113 11.10 -35.15 -6.01
C ILE A 113 11.22 -35.75 -7.41
N THR A 114 12.30 -36.47 -7.69
CA THR A 114 12.52 -37.11 -8.99
C THR A 114 11.41 -38.13 -9.30
N SER A 115 10.99 -38.92 -8.32
CA SER A 115 9.84 -39.81 -8.45
C SER A 115 8.54 -39.05 -8.77
N LYS A 116 8.30 -37.92 -8.10
CA LYS A 116 7.14 -37.08 -8.34
C LYS A 116 7.12 -36.45 -9.73
N LEU A 117 8.29 -36.01 -10.22
CA LEU A 117 8.45 -35.49 -11.58
C LEU A 117 8.23 -36.59 -12.62
N ALA A 118 8.71 -37.81 -12.37
CA ALA A 118 8.46 -38.98 -13.24
C ALA A 118 6.97 -39.27 -13.39
N ASP A 119 6.18 -39.24 -12.29
CA ASP A 119 4.71 -39.37 -12.32
C ASP A 119 4.06 -38.26 -13.17
N ILE A 120 4.54 -37.04 -13.07
CA ILE A 120 4.09 -35.91 -13.88
C ILE A 120 4.33 -36.17 -15.37
N PHE A 121 5.49 -36.66 -15.76
CA PHE A 121 5.80 -37.00 -17.17
C PHE A 121 5.02 -38.20 -17.69
N GLU A 122 4.79 -39.21 -16.88
CA GLU A 122 3.95 -40.37 -17.29
C GLU A 122 2.49 -39.88 -17.49
N THR A 123 1.98 -39.09 -16.58
CA THR A 123 0.62 -38.55 -16.69
C THR A 123 0.49 -37.60 -17.89
N GLN A 124 1.54 -36.81 -18.21
CA GLN A 124 1.62 -35.95 -19.39
C GLN A 124 1.41 -36.74 -20.71
N LYS A 125 2.04 -37.91 -20.82
CA LYS A 125 1.88 -38.77 -22.02
C LYS A 125 0.43 -39.24 -22.17
N ILE A 126 -0.23 -39.61 -21.08
CA ILE A 126 -1.61 -40.06 -21.08
C ILE A 126 -2.54 -38.94 -21.59
N PHE A 127 -2.28 -37.67 -21.23
CA PHE A 127 -3.08 -36.52 -21.64
C PHE A 127 -2.64 -35.92 -22.98
N GLN A 128 -1.65 -36.52 -23.64
CA GLN A 128 -1.12 -36.06 -24.94
C GLN A 128 -0.71 -34.58 -24.96
N ILE A 129 -0.21 -34.06 -23.84
CA ILE A 129 0.29 -32.69 -23.75
C ILE A 129 1.61 -32.59 -24.51
N GLN A 130 1.69 -31.65 -25.48
CA GLN A 130 2.85 -31.53 -26.37
C GLN A 130 3.65 -30.26 -26.03
N SER A 131 4.98 -30.32 -26.30
CA SER A 131 5.79 -29.10 -26.19
C SER A 131 5.47 -28.16 -27.33
N SER A 132 5.15 -26.93 -27.01
CA SER A 132 5.00 -25.85 -27.99
C SER A 132 6.29 -25.03 -28.07
N ASN A 133 6.67 -24.60 -29.29
CA ASN A 133 7.71 -23.60 -29.46
C ASN A 133 7.21 -22.30 -28.80
N VAL A 134 7.72 -22.03 -27.62
CA VAL A 134 7.48 -20.75 -26.96
C VAL A 134 8.28 -19.71 -27.73
N GLU A 135 7.63 -18.88 -28.52
CA GLU A 135 8.23 -17.60 -28.90
C GLU A 135 8.63 -16.91 -27.59
N ARG A 136 9.93 -16.74 -27.41
CA ARG A 136 10.46 -15.92 -26.29
C ARG A 136 9.84 -14.55 -26.46
N TYR A 137 8.86 -14.23 -25.62
CA TYR A 137 8.46 -12.85 -25.46
C TYR A 137 9.74 -12.08 -25.13
N PRO A 138 10.12 -11.11 -25.96
CA PRO A 138 11.31 -10.33 -25.66
C PRO A 138 11.12 -9.70 -24.29
N GLU A 139 12.14 -9.72 -23.46
CA GLU A 139 12.28 -8.83 -22.30
C GLU A 139 12.40 -7.39 -22.82
N GLY A 140 11.37 -6.96 -23.55
CA GLY A 140 11.23 -5.62 -24.07
C GLY A 140 11.03 -4.69 -22.88
N ARG A 141 11.94 -3.74 -22.72
CA ARG A 141 11.72 -2.55 -21.90
C ARG A 141 10.33 -2.02 -22.26
N ILE A 142 9.38 -2.17 -21.35
CA ILE A 142 8.04 -1.62 -21.49
C ILE A 142 8.24 -0.09 -21.46
N SER A 143 8.11 0.55 -22.62
CA SER A 143 8.14 2.00 -22.73
C SER A 143 6.82 2.52 -22.17
N PHE A 144 6.87 3.34 -21.15
CA PHE A 144 5.71 3.80 -20.39
C PHE A 144 5.33 5.21 -20.81
N PRO A 145 4.13 5.45 -21.35
CA PRO A 145 3.56 6.79 -21.49
C PRO A 145 3.12 7.32 -20.11
N ASP A 146 3.15 8.64 -19.96
CA ASP A 146 2.86 9.37 -18.73
C ASP A 146 1.51 9.03 -18.08
N LEU A 147 1.53 8.81 -16.75
CA LEU A 147 0.37 8.46 -15.91
C LEU A 147 -0.53 9.68 -15.56
N ASN A 148 -0.57 10.72 -16.34
CA ASN A 148 -1.36 11.94 -16.07
C ASN A 148 -2.84 11.86 -16.48
N ALA A 149 -3.46 10.67 -16.45
CA ALA A 149 -4.90 10.55 -16.67
C ALA A 149 -5.67 11.13 -15.48
N LYS A 150 -6.53 12.12 -15.75
CA LYS A 150 -7.44 12.73 -14.77
C LYS A 150 -8.33 11.67 -14.12
N GLU A 151 -8.29 11.59 -12.81
CA GLU A 151 -8.86 10.53 -11.98
C GLU A 151 -10.40 10.49 -11.92
N TYR A 152 -11.12 11.45 -12.53
CA TYR A 152 -12.57 11.65 -12.35
C TYR A 152 -13.39 11.83 -13.64
N ASP A 153 -13.12 11.04 -14.65
CA ASP A 153 -14.05 10.94 -15.79
C ASP A 153 -15.24 10.05 -15.44
N LEU A 154 -16.11 10.55 -14.56
CA LEU A 154 -17.36 9.89 -14.21
C LEU A 154 -18.41 10.17 -15.28
N VAL A 155 -18.88 9.14 -15.94
CA VAL A 155 -19.95 9.19 -16.94
C VAL A 155 -21.26 8.77 -16.29
N GLY A 156 -22.38 9.40 -16.66
CA GLY A 156 -23.72 8.99 -16.27
C GLY A 156 -24.14 9.31 -14.83
N LEU A 157 -23.35 10.09 -14.09
CA LEU A 157 -23.65 10.44 -12.71
C LEU A 157 -24.08 11.90 -12.48
N GLU A 158 -24.26 12.68 -13.55
CA GLU A 158 -24.56 14.12 -13.46
C GLU A 158 -25.88 14.38 -12.73
N GLY A 159 -26.95 13.64 -13.06
CA GLY A 159 -28.25 13.74 -12.39
C GLY A 159 -28.18 13.39 -10.91
N SER A 160 -27.54 12.27 -10.60
CA SER A 160 -27.36 11.82 -9.20
C SER A 160 -26.45 12.77 -8.41
N THR A 161 -25.42 13.36 -9.04
CA THR A 161 -24.56 14.38 -8.43
C THR A 161 -25.35 15.62 -8.03
N LYS A 162 -26.20 16.14 -8.96
CA LYS A 162 -27.07 17.30 -8.67
C LYS A 162 -28.06 17.00 -7.54
N THR A 163 -28.68 15.82 -7.56
CA THR A 163 -29.63 15.39 -6.53
C THR A 163 -28.95 15.25 -5.16
N LEU A 164 -27.82 14.57 -5.08
CA LEU A 164 -27.07 14.39 -3.85
C LEU A 164 -26.65 15.75 -3.28
N LYS A 165 -26.05 16.60 -4.11
CA LYS A 165 -25.64 17.95 -3.72
C LYS A 165 -26.81 18.77 -3.18
N ALA A 166 -27.93 18.82 -3.90
CA ALA A 166 -29.12 19.56 -3.45
C ALA A 166 -29.63 19.07 -2.11
N ARG A 167 -29.57 17.75 -1.84
CA ARG A 167 -29.98 17.20 -0.54
C ARG A 167 -29.01 17.48 0.60
N LEU A 168 -27.71 17.60 0.30
CA LEU A 168 -26.69 17.92 1.32
C LEU A 168 -26.74 19.39 1.73
N ILE A 169 -26.98 20.31 0.79
CA ILE A 169 -26.97 21.77 1.05
C ILE A 169 -28.35 22.28 1.50
N ASN A 170 -29.40 21.44 1.47
CA ASN A 170 -30.72 21.84 1.87
C ASN A 170 -30.77 22.20 3.39
N GLU A 171 -31.33 23.37 3.74
CA GLU A 171 -31.43 23.88 5.09
C GLU A 171 -32.58 23.23 5.89
N GLU A 172 -32.61 21.91 5.93
CA GLU A 172 -33.49 21.21 6.88
C GLU A 172 -32.91 21.36 8.29
N ASP A 173 -33.77 21.70 9.26
CA ASP A 173 -33.35 22.05 10.63
C ASP A 173 -32.78 20.86 11.42
N ASP A 174 -33.02 19.62 10.99
CA ASP A 174 -32.66 18.41 11.74
C ASP A 174 -31.58 17.56 11.03
N LEU A 175 -30.88 16.76 11.86
CA LEU A 175 -29.97 15.75 11.37
C LEU A 175 -30.70 14.76 10.44
N SER A 176 -30.22 14.64 9.19
CA SER A 176 -30.82 13.71 8.22
C SER A 176 -29.78 12.81 7.55
N ILE A 177 -30.24 11.65 7.07
CA ILE A 177 -29.41 10.67 6.38
C ILE A 177 -29.72 10.70 4.89
N VAL A 178 -28.69 10.74 4.07
CA VAL A 178 -28.78 10.56 2.62
C VAL A 178 -28.11 9.23 2.25
N SER A 179 -28.90 8.27 1.84
CA SER A 179 -28.40 6.93 1.47
C SER A 179 -28.22 6.79 -0.03
N ILE A 180 -27.07 6.30 -0.46
CA ILE A 180 -26.78 5.96 -1.85
C ILE A 180 -26.77 4.45 -1.97
N CYS A 181 -27.78 3.90 -2.63
CA CYS A 181 -27.97 2.47 -2.81
C CYS A 181 -27.71 2.02 -4.25
N GLY A 182 -27.14 0.84 -4.45
CA GLY A 182 -26.91 0.26 -5.77
C GLY A 182 -25.99 -0.94 -5.75
N MET A 183 -25.89 -1.64 -6.87
CA MET A 183 -25.04 -2.82 -7.02
C MET A 183 -23.57 -2.52 -6.71
N GLY A 184 -22.78 -3.57 -6.36
CA GLY A 184 -21.34 -3.49 -6.31
C GLY A 184 -20.77 -3.01 -7.65
N GLY A 185 -19.82 -2.04 -7.61
CA GLY A 185 -19.24 -1.49 -8.85
C GLY A 185 -20.10 -0.49 -9.63
N ALA A 186 -21.30 -0.12 -9.14
CA ALA A 186 -22.18 0.87 -9.78
C ALA A 186 -21.70 2.33 -9.63
N GLY A 187 -20.66 2.59 -8.81
CA GLY A 187 -20.11 3.95 -8.64
C GLY A 187 -20.63 4.72 -7.42
N LYS A 188 -21.21 4.05 -6.41
CA LYS A 188 -21.72 4.69 -5.18
C LYS A 188 -20.66 5.52 -4.45
N THR A 189 -19.55 4.90 -4.13
CA THR A 189 -18.39 5.55 -3.50
C THR A 189 -17.85 6.69 -4.36
N SER A 190 -17.80 6.50 -5.69
CA SER A 190 -17.35 7.52 -6.65
C SER A 190 -18.28 8.74 -6.66
N LEU A 191 -19.60 8.53 -6.61
CA LEU A 191 -20.57 9.61 -6.51
C LEU A 191 -20.44 10.36 -5.19
N ALA A 192 -20.41 9.64 -4.06
CA ALA A 192 -20.27 10.22 -2.74
C ALA A 192 -18.98 11.06 -2.65
N LYS A 193 -17.84 10.51 -3.13
CA LYS A 193 -16.54 11.18 -3.13
C LYS A 193 -16.54 12.45 -3.98
N LYS A 194 -17.10 12.37 -5.21
CA LYS A 194 -17.21 13.53 -6.11
C LYS A 194 -17.96 14.70 -5.48
N VAL A 195 -19.05 14.42 -4.77
CA VAL A 195 -19.85 15.47 -4.10
C VAL A 195 -19.18 15.94 -2.82
N TYR A 196 -18.64 15.02 -2.01
CA TYR A 196 -17.90 15.34 -0.78
C TYR A 196 -16.70 16.26 -1.02
N GLU A 197 -16.02 16.13 -2.19
CA GLU A 197 -14.84 16.94 -2.54
C GLU A 197 -15.19 18.31 -3.14
N GLN A 198 -16.46 18.58 -3.45
CA GLN A 198 -16.86 19.89 -3.96
C GLN A 198 -16.67 21.00 -2.92
N SER A 199 -16.08 22.11 -3.36
CA SER A 199 -15.75 23.24 -2.49
C SER A 199 -16.96 23.87 -1.82
N ASP A 200 -18.08 23.97 -2.51
CA ASP A 200 -19.34 24.50 -2.00
C ASP A 200 -20.01 23.57 -0.96
N VAL A 201 -19.90 22.24 -1.14
CA VAL A 201 -20.34 21.28 -0.12
C VAL A 201 -19.47 21.39 1.13
N LYS A 202 -18.13 21.41 0.96
CA LYS A 202 -17.21 21.53 2.11
C LYS A 202 -17.37 22.85 2.87
N LYS A 203 -17.67 23.96 2.18
CA LYS A 203 -17.91 25.27 2.81
C LYS A 203 -19.23 25.35 3.57
N HIS A 204 -20.19 24.50 3.20
CA HIS A 204 -21.50 24.47 3.86
C HIS A 204 -21.45 23.83 5.25
N PHE A 205 -20.44 22.99 5.54
CA PHE A 205 -20.30 22.29 6.82
C PHE A 205 -19.05 22.77 7.58
N ASP A 206 -19.19 22.92 8.90
CA ASP A 206 -18.10 23.33 9.79
C ASP A 206 -17.02 22.25 9.93
N CYS A 207 -17.41 20.98 9.79
CA CYS A 207 -16.50 19.86 9.75
C CYS A 207 -17.03 18.69 8.89
N CYS A 208 -16.09 17.98 8.26
CA CYS A 208 -16.40 16.85 7.40
C CYS A 208 -15.54 15.65 7.77
N ALA A 209 -16.13 14.45 7.75
CA ALA A 209 -15.40 13.20 7.95
C ALA A 209 -15.86 12.12 6.97
N TRP A 210 -14.94 11.22 6.63
CA TRP A 210 -15.17 10.06 5.78
C TRP A 210 -14.57 8.80 6.40
N THR A 211 -15.37 7.76 6.58
CA THR A 211 -14.89 6.45 7.02
C THR A 211 -15.53 5.32 6.21
N CYS A 212 -14.75 4.28 5.92
CA CYS A 212 -15.25 3.07 5.29
C CYS A 212 -15.69 2.06 6.36
N VAL A 213 -16.85 1.46 6.15
CA VAL A 213 -17.43 0.49 7.08
C VAL A 213 -17.31 -0.89 6.47
N SER A 214 -16.26 -1.64 6.84
CA SER A 214 -16.07 -3.01 6.34
C SER A 214 -17.16 -3.96 6.83
N GLN A 215 -17.32 -5.12 6.18
CA GLN A 215 -18.23 -6.19 6.66
C GLN A 215 -17.93 -6.62 8.10
N GLN A 216 -16.70 -6.45 8.56
CA GLN A 216 -16.26 -6.73 9.92
C GLN A 216 -15.87 -5.44 10.64
N TYR A 217 -16.80 -4.51 10.68
CA TYR A 217 -16.60 -3.24 11.36
C TYR A 217 -16.43 -3.41 12.87
N GLN A 218 -15.73 -2.46 13.47
CA GLN A 218 -15.74 -2.23 14.90
C GLN A 218 -16.11 -0.77 15.16
N ALA A 219 -17.02 -0.53 16.10
CA ALA A 219 -17.43 0.82 16.46
C ALA A 219 -16.23 1.72 16.82
N ILE A 220 -15.21 1.13 17.47
CA ILE A 220 -13.98 1.86 17.85
C ILE A 220 -13.21 2.37 16.64
N ASP A 221 -13.14 1.60 15.54
CA ASP A 221 -12.44 2.00 14.33
C ASP A 221 -13.18 3.15 13.62
N ILE A 222 -14.51 3.03 13.49
CA ILE A 222 -15.36 4.07 12.90
C ILE A 222 -15.24 5.38 13.69
N LEU A 223 -15.39 5.30 15.02
CA LEU A 223 -15.32 6.49 15.90
C LEU A 223 -13.94 7.13 15.89
N SER A 224 -12.88 6.32 15.88
CA SER A 224 -11.49 6.80 15.81
C SER A 224 -11.23 7.56 14.51
N ASP A 225 -11.65 7.01 13.38
CA ASP A 225 -11.45 7.64 12.06
C ASP A 225 -12.19 8.96 11.96
N ILE A 226 -13.42 9.04 12.50
CA ILE A 226 -14.20 10.28 12.51
C ILE A 226 -13.54 11.30 13.44
N LEU A 227 -13.21 10.93 14.69
CA LEU A 227 -12.59 11.82 15.67
C LEU A 227 -11.30 12.46 15.14
N LEU A 228 -10.44 11.68 14.49
CA LEU A 228 -9.19 12.18 13.89
C LEU A 228 -9.43 13.22 12.78
N GLN A 229 -10.55 13.14 12.06
CA GLN A 229 -10.88 14.06 10.98
C GLN A 229 -11.59 15.32 11.45
N VAL A 230 -12.45 15.25 12.51
CA VAL A 230 -13.23 16.38 12.99
C VAL A 230 -12.51 17.25 14.02
N GLY A 231 -11.25 16.98 14.34
CA GLY A 231 -10.42 17.87 15.14
C GLY A 231 -9.75 17.28 16.39
N TRP A 232 -9.72 15.95 16.52
CA TRP A 232 -8.92 15.31 17.57
C TRP A 232 -7.50 15.05 17.03
N GLY A 233 -6.55 15.86 17.46
CA GLY A 233 -5.16 15.79 16.97
C GLY A 233 -4.96 16.60 15.70
N LYS A 234 -4.73 17.90 15.86
CA LYS A 234 -4.57 18.84 14.74
C LYS A 234 -3.22 18.72 14.01
N THR A 235 -2.19 18.14 14.64
CA THR A 235 -0.87 17.94 14.03
C THR A 235 -0.62 16.48 13.63
N ILE A 236 0.34 16.21 12.73
CA ILE A 236 0.69 14.82 12.34
C ILE A 236 1.25 14.05 13.54
N GLU A 237 2.03 14.72 14.41
CA GLU A 237 2.52 14.13 15.67
C GLU A 237 1.39 13.92 16.67
N GLU A 238 0.51 14.91 16.82
CA GLU A 238 -0.70 14.76 17.64
C GLU A 238 -1.65 13.71 17.06
N THR A 239 -1.72 13.52 15.76
CA THR A 239 -2.55 12.48 15.13
C THR A 239 -2.01 11.09 15.40
N GLU A 240 -0.69 10.88 15.45
CA GLU A 240 -0.12 9.60 15.87
C GLU A 240 -0.26 9.37 17.38
N ASP A 241 -0.07 10.41 18.21
CA ASP A 241 -0.31 10.34 19.64
C ASP A 241 -1.81 10.26 19.96
N ALA A 242 -2.65 10.94 19.20
CA ALA A 242 -4.11 10.83 19.27
C ALA A 242 -4.57 9.40 18.94
N ARG A 243 -4.02 8.74 17.92
CA ARG A 243 -4.30 7.33 17.62
C ARG A 243 -3.89 6.41 18.77
N LYS A 244 -2.72 6.65 19.38
CA LYS A 244 -2.27 5.89 20.56
C LYS A 244 -3.19 6.11 21.77
N THR A 245 -3.68 7.33 21.94
CA THR A 245 -4.59 7.69 23.02
C THR A 245 -5.99 7.13 22.77
N LEU A 246 -6.49 7.24 21.53
CA LEU A 246 -7.80 6.70 21.13
C LEU A 246 -7.85 5.19 21.26
N GLY A 247 -6.77 4.47 20.93
CA GLY A 247 -6.68 3.02 21.09
C GLY A 247 -6.80 2.53 22.54
N LYS A 248 -6.68 3.43 23.55
CA LYS A 248 -6.86 3.12 24.96
C LYS A 248 -8.24 3.46 25.49
N LEU A 249 -9.04 4.21 24.75
CA LEU A 249 -10.37 4.63 25.15
C LEU A 249 -11.39 3.52 24.91
N ARG A 250 -12.42 3.48 25.76
CA ARG A 250 -13.60 2.63 25.56
C ARG A 250 -14.52 3.29 24.52
N VAL A 251 -15.31 2.48 23.82
CA VAL A 251 -16.30 2.96 22.83
C VAL A 251 -17.21 4.05 23.42
N ARG A 252 -17.65 3.91 24.67
CA ARG A 252 -18.50 4.91 25.36
C ARG A 252 -17.82 6.26 25.53
N ASP A 253 -16.53 6.23 25.86
CA ASP A 253 -15.75 7.46 26.04
C ASP A 253 -15.56 8.17 24.69
N MET A 254 -15.31 7.42 23.62
CA MET A 254 -15.22 7.95 22.25
C MET A 254 -16.54 8.55 21.78
N ILE A 255 -17.68 7.88 22.04
CA ILE A 255 -19.00 8.41 21.74
C ILE A 255 -19.22 9.76 22.45
N SER A 256 -18.89 9.85 23.75
CA SER A 256 -19.01 11.09 24.52
C SER A 256 -18.12 12.21 23.98
N HIS A 257 -16.89 11.88 23.61
CA HIS A 257 -15.94 12.85 23.02
C HIS A 257 -16.39 13.32 21.65
N LEU A 258 -16.80 12.42 20.76
CA LEU A 258 -17.27 12.78 19.43
C LEU A 258 -18.51 13.65 19.51
N ARG A 259 -19.45 13.32 20.40
CA ARG A 259 -20.64 14.11 20.66
C ARG A 259 -20.31 15.53 21.14
N LEU A 260 -19.30 15.68 22.00
CA LEU A 260 -18.84 16.96 22.47
C LEU A 260 -18.21 17.80 21.36
N VAL A 261 -17.36 17.19 20.52
CA VAL A 261 -16.67 17.85 19.39
C VAL A 261 -17.66 18.30 18.32
N LEU A 262 -18.71 17.51 18.07
CA LEU A 262 -19.73 17.81 17.06
C LEU A 262 -20.83 18.74 17.57
N LYS A 263 -20.91 18.97 18.90
CA LYS A 263 -21.92 19.86 19.51
C LYS A 263 -21.77 21.27 18.92
N GLU A 264 -22.88 21.84 18.51
CA GLU A 264 -22.96 23.22 17.94
C GLU A 264 -22.28 23.36 16.55
N LYS A 265 -21.83 22.27 15.92
CA LYS A 265 -21.28 22.29 14.57
C LYS A 265 -22.23 21.67 13.55
N ARG A 266 -22.28 22.24 12.36
CA ARG A 266 -22.88 21.61 11.20
C ARG A 266 -21.85 20.65 10.60
N TYR A 267 -22.15 19.37 10.61
CA TYR A 267 -21.19 18.35 10.17
C TYR A 267 -21.72 17.51 9.00
N LEU A 268 -20.79 17.06 8.18
CA LEU A 268 -21.00 16.05 7.13
C LEU A 268 -20.16 14.81 7.43
N VAL A 269 -20.82 13.69 7.66
CA VAL A 269 -20.12 12.41 7.88
C VAL A 269 -20.53 11.41 6.81
N VAL A 270 -19.57 10.84 6.09
CA VAL A 270 -19.78 9.78 5.11
C VAL A 270 -19.38 8.45 5.72
N LEU A 271 -20.35 7.51 5.79
CA LEU A 271 -20.13 6.12 6.15
C LEU A 271 -20.23 5.29 4.86
N ASP A 272 -19.09 4.91 4.31
CA ASP A 272 -19.01 4.25 3.01
C ASP A 272 -19.09 2.72 3.16
N ASP A 273 -19.85 2.08 2.27
CA ASP A 273 -20.10 0.63 2.14
C ASP A 273 -20.66 -0.06 3.41
N ILE A 274 -21.78 0.46 3.96
CA ILE A 274 -22.47 -0.15 5.11
C ILE A 274 -23.16 -1.44 4.67
N TRP A 275 -22.86 -2.55 5.37
CA TRP A 275 -23.43 -3.88 5.12
C TRP A 275 -24.61 -4.24 6.04
N GLU A 276 -24.59 -3.74 7.27
CA GLU A 276 -25.59 -4.00 8.28
C GLU A 276 -25.95 -2.71 9.03
N ILE A 277 -27.22 -2.56 9.37
CA ILE A 277 -27.71 -1.39 10.10
C ILE A 277 -27.10 -1.29 11.51
N ASP A 278 -26.66 -2.42 12.06
CA ASP A 278 -26.03 -2.45 13.38
C ASP A 278 -24.72 -1.70 13.43
N ALA A 279 -24.02 -1.53 12.28
CA ALA A 279 -22.86 -0.66 12.19
C ALA A 279 -23.22 0.79 12.54
N TRP A 280 -24.31 1.31 11.95
CA TRP A 280 -24.85 2.62 12.30
C TRP A 280 -25.33 2.66 13.75
N ASN A 281 -26.09 1.66 14.20
CA ASN A 281 -26.63 1.59 15.55
C ASN A 281 -25.55 1.64 16.63
N SER A 282 -24.37 1.09 16.33
CA SER A 282 -23.22 1.07 17.27
C SER A 282 -22.56 2.42 17.50
N VAL A 283 -22.75 3.38 16.59
CA VAL A 283 -22.10 4.71 16.63
C VAL A 283 -23.07 5.89 16.66
N ARG A 284 -24.35 5.68 16.39
CA ARG A 284 -25.36 6.74 16.22
C ARG A 284 -25.49 7.69 17.41
N GLU A 285 -25.22 7.21 18.62
CA GLU A 285 -25.28 8.02 19.84
C GLU A 285 -24.20 9.11 19.89
N ALA A 286 -23.16 9.00 19.08
CA ALA A 286 -22.11 9.99 18.98
C ALA A 286 -22.53 11.25 18.19
N PHE A 287 -23.63 11.18 17.43
CA PHE A 287 -24.10 12.26 16.57
C PHE A 287 -25.24 13.07 17.24
N PRO A 288 -25.01 14.34 17.61
CA PRO A 288 -26.04 15.18 18.18
C PRO A 288 -27.21 15.40 17.21
N LYS A 289 -28.45 15.18 17.66
CA LYS A 289 -29.64 15.33 16.81
C LYS A 289 -30.07 16.78 16.66
N GLU A 290 -29.68 17.62 17.62
CA GLU A 290 -30.06 19.01 17.71
C GLU A 290 -29.27 19.94 16.77
N ASN A 291 -28.32 19.42 16.02
CA ASN A 291 -27.46 20.22 15.14
C ASN A 291 -28.13 20.49 13.80
N ARG A 292 -28.53 21.73 13.59
CA ARG A 292 -29.22 22.23 12.39
C ARG A 292 -28.38 21.97 11.12
N GLY A 293 -29.03 21.38 10.10
CA GLY A 293 -28.43 21.16 8.78
C GLY A 293 -27.31 20.14 8.71
N SER A 294 -27.03 19.38 9.79
CA SER A 294 -26.04 18.31 9.74
C SER A 294 -26.50 17.11 8.90
N LYS A 295 -25.61 16.48 8.18
CA LYS A 295 -25.92 15.39 7.26
C LYS A 295 -25.00 14.18 7.45
N ILE A 296 -25.60 13.00 7.32
CA ILE A 296 -24.86 11.73 7.25
C ILE A 296 -25.15 11.10 5.90
N VAL A 297 -24.10 10.66 5.21
CA VAL A 297 -24.22 9.97 3.93
C VAL A 297 -23.88 8.50 4.13
N PHE A 298 -24.78 7.60 3.72
CA PHE A 298 -24.53 6.17 3.63
C PHE A 298 -24.30 5.75 2.19
N THR A 299 -23.32 4.92 1.95
CA THR A 299 -23.31 4.11 0.73
C THR A 299 -23.54 2.65 1.11
N THR A 300 -24.39 1.96 0.39
CA THR A 300 -24.71 0.56 0.68
C THR A 300 -25.13 -0.20 -0.58
N ARG A 301 -24.95 -1.52 -0.55
CA ARG A 301 -25.48 -2.45 -1.56
C ARG A 301 -26.87 -2.98 -1.18
N ILE A 302 -27.26 -2.78 0.08
CA ILE A 302 -28.41 -3.42 0.68
C ILE A 302 -29.52 -2.38 0.89
N ARG A 303 -30.60 -2.50 0.13
CA ARG A 303 -31.73 -1.57 0.17
C ARG A 303 -32.34 -1.42 1.56
N ARG A 304 -32.45 -2.53 2.30
CA ARG A 304 -32.97 -2.48 3.68
C ARG A 304 -32.14 -1.59 4.60
N VAL A 305 -30.81 -1.56 4.43
CA VAL A 305 -29.92 -0.69 5.22
C VAL A 305 -30.17 0.77 4.88
N ALA A 306 -30.36 1.08 3.59
CA ALA A 306 -30.65 2.43 3.12
C ALA A 306 -31.97 3.00 3.67
N GLU A 307 -32.97 2.12 3.93
CA GLU A 307 -34.33 2.48 4.34
C GLU A 307 -34.59 2.29 5.86
N SER A 308 -33.66 1.74 6.64
CA SER A 308 -33.86 1.30 8.04
C SER A 308 -33.48 2.33 9.10
N SER A 309 -33.32 3.60 8.77
CA SER A 309 -32.89 4.64 9.72
C SER A 309 -34.07 5.23 10.49
N ASP A 310 -33.90 5.42 11.80
CA ASP A 310 -34.85 6.15 12.66
C ASP A 310 -34.83 7.68 12.47
N LEU A 311 -33.92 8.19 11.62
CA LEU A 311 -33.78 9.61 11.27
C LEU A 311 -34.46 9.89 9.93
N PRO A 312 -34.83 11.14 9.66
CA PRO A 312 -35.27 11.54 8.32
C PRO A 312 -34.25 11.08 7.28
N SER A 313 -34.70 10.26 6.33
CA SER A 313 -33.79 9.66 5.34
C SER A 313 -34.27 9.86 3.91
N PHE A 314 -33.29 10.05 3.00
CA PHE A 314 -33.54 10.14 1.58
C PHE A 314 -32.65 9.15 0.86
N THR A 315 -33.21 8.26 0.03
CA THR A 315 -32.44 7.23 -0.67
C THR A 315 -32.30 7.56 -2.14
N ILE A 316 -31.08 7.62 -2.62
CA ILE A 316 -30.69 7.71 -4.04
C ILE A 316 -30.35 6.30 -4.51
N VAL A 317 -31.14 5.76 -5.43
CA VAL A 317 -30.81 4.49 -6.09
C VAL A 317 -30.04 4.80 -7.35
N LEU A 318 -28.78 4.30 -7.43
CA LEU A 318 -27.95 4.50 -8.63
C LEU A 318 -28.43 3.57 -9.75
N PRO A 319 -28.81 4.13 -10.91
CA PRO A 319 -29.08 3.34 -12.09
C PRO A 319 -27.76 2.77 -12.67
N LEU A 320 -27.87 1.71 -13.44
CA LEU A 320 -26.80 1.26 -14.32
C LEU A 320 -26.68 2.22 -15.51
N LEU A 321 -25.50 2.30 -16.11
CA LEU A 321 -25.26 3.15 -17.27
C LEU A 321 -26.08 2.70 -18.47
N SER A 322 -26.58 3.65 -19.26
CA SER A 322 -27.13 3.38 -20.58
C SER A 322 -26.06 2.86 -21.55
N ASP A 323 -26.47 2.33 -22.70
CA ASP A 323 -25.53 1.84 -23.71
C ASP A 323 -24.60 2.97 -24.21
N GLU A 324 -25.10 4.18 -24.37
CA GLU A 324 -24.35 5.35 -24.79
C GLU A 324 -23.33 5.77 -23.74
N GLU A 325 -23.75 5.89 -22.49
CA GLU A 325 -22.87 6.19 -21.34
C GLU A 325 -21.82 5.09 -21.15
N SER A 326 -22.22 3.84 -21.31
CA SER A 326 -21.32 2.67 -21.24
C SER A 326 -20.24 2.73 -22.32
N PHE A 327 -20.62 3.08 -23.55
CA PHE A 327 -19.70 3.22 -24.66
C PHE A 327 -18.76 4.43 -24.44
N GLU A 328 -19.28 5.56 -23.97
CA GLU A 328 -18.47 6.73 -23.64
C GLU A 328 -17.43 6.40 -22.56
N LEU A 329 -17.82 5.68 -21.52
CA LEU A 329 -16.90 5.24 -20.45
C LEU A 329 -15.83 4.29 -21.01
N LEU A 330 -16.22 3.31 -21.84
CA LEU A 330 -15.28 2.40 -22.49
C LEU A 330 -14.28 3.18 -23.34
N ARG A 331 -14.75 4.10 -24.18
CA ARG A 331 -13.92 4.94 -25.06
C ARG A 331 -12.90 5.75 -24.28
N LYS A 332 -13.33 6.41 -23.19
CA LYS A 332 -12.44 7.19 -22.32
C LYS A 332 -11.35 6.33 -21.68
N LYS A 333 -11.66 5.09 -21.33
CA LYS A 333 -10.73 4.17 -20.65
C LYS A 333 -9.83 3.39 -21.60
N SER A 334 -10.29 3.09 -22.82
CA SER A 334 -9.55 2.30 -23.81
C SER A 334 -8.70 3.14 -24.76
N PHE A 335 -9.24 4.29 -25.20
CA PHE A 335 -8.66 5.06 -26.30
C PHE A 335 -8.66 6.58 -26.00
N PRO A 336 -7.99 7.03 -24.93
CA PRO A 336 -8.06 8.45 -24.50
C PRO A 336 -7.54 9.44 -25.56
N ASN A 337 -6.69 9.00 -26.50
CA ASN A 337 -6.01 9.85 -27.49
C ASN A 337 -6.31 9.50 -28.94
N TYR A 338 -7.25 8.58 -29.24
CA TYR A 338 -7.51 8.11 -30.61
C TYR A 338 -8.97 8.27 -30.97
N SER A 339 -9.22 8.60 -32.25
CA SER A 339 -10.55 8.49 -32.86
C SER A 339 -10.88 7.02 -33.06
N CYS A 340 -12.02 6.58 -32.55
CA CYS A 340 -12.49 5.21 -32.73
C CYS A 340 -12.93 4.99 -34.16
N SER A 341 -12.42 3.98 -34.86
CA SER A 341 -12.94 3.60 -36.17
C SER A 341 -14.35 3.02 -36.03
N PRO A 342 -15.21 3.14 -37.07
CA PRO A 342 -16.59 2.60 -37.05
C PRO A 342 -16.64 1.10 -36.68
N GLU A 343 -15.65 0.34 -37.11
CA GLU A 343 -15.56 -1.10 -36.83
C GLU A 343 -15.22 -1.38 -35.36
N LEU A 344 -14.30 -0.59 -34.78
CA LEU A 344 -13.98 -0.67 -33.36
C LEU A 344 -15.15 -0.22 -32.50
N GLU A 345 -15.93 0.77 -32.96
CA GLU A 345 -17.15 1.20 -32.29
C GLU A 345 -18.18 0.08 -32.25
N GLN A 346 -18.42 -0.60 -33.36
CA GLN A 346 -19.36 -1.71 -33.44
C GLN A 346 -18.98 -2.84 -32.46
N LEU A 347 -17.72 -3.28 -32.49
CA LEU A 347 -17.22 -4.28 -31.57
C LEU A 347 -17.28 -3.83 -30.09
N GLY A 348 -16.97 -2.56 -29.83
CA GLY A 348 -17.09 -1.96 -28.51
C GLY A 348 -18.53 -1.97 -27.99
N ARG A 349 -19.51 -1.61 -28.85
CA ARG A 349 -20.94 -1.67 -28.53
C ARG A 349 -21.44 -3.10 -28.31
N GLU A 350 -20.89 -4.09 -28.97
CA GLU A 350 -21.20 -5.50 -28.70
C GLU A 350 -20.70 -5.95 -27.31
N ILE A 351 -19.48 -5.54 -26.93
CA ILE A 351 -18.90 -5.89 -25.62
C ILE A 351 -19.65 -5.20 -24.48
N ILE A 352 -19.99 -3.91 -24.56
CA ILE A 352 -20.68 -3.20 -23.48
C ILE A 352 -22.05 -3.80 -23.15
N LYS A 353 -22.76 -4.38 -24.12
CA LYS A 353 -24.01 -5.11 -23.87
C LYS A 353 -23.82 -6.25 -22.87
N LYS A 354 -22.64 -6.91 -22.86
CA LYS A 354 -22.28 -7.94 -21.88
C LYS A 354 -22.00 -7.37 -20.49
N CYS A 355 -21.55 -6.10 -20.41
CA CYS A 355 -21.32 -5.38 -19.14
C CYS A 355 -22.61 -4.91 -18.47
N ARG A 356 -23.75 -4.90 -19.20
CA ARG A 356 -25.08 -4.49 -18.70
C ARG A 356 -25.06 -3.16 -17.94
N GLY A 357 -24.30 -2.20 -18.44
CA GLY A 357 -24.19 -0.87 -17.84
C GLY A 357 -23.44 -0.81 -16.51
N LEU A 358 -22.73 -1.87 -16.07
CA LEU A 358 -21.98 -1.82 -14.83
C LEU A 358 -20.63 -1.11 -15.03
N PRO A 359 -20.40 0.07 -14.40
CA PRO A 359 -19.19 0.86 -14.59
C PRO A 359 -17.90 0.09 -14.36
N LEU A 360 -17.81 -0.70 -13.28
CA LEU A 360 -16.60 -1.47 -12.97
C LEU A 360 -16.24 -2.45 -14.10
N ALA A 361 -17.20 -3.17 -14.63
CA ALA A 361 -16.97 -4.13 -15.71
C ALA A 361 -16.41 -3.43 -16.96
N ILE A 362 -16.97 -2.26 -17.28
CA ILE A 362 -16.55 -1.43 -18.42
C ILE A 362 -15.12 -0.88 -18.21
N VAL A 363 -14.83 -0.37 -17.02
CA VAL A 363 -13.50 0.16 -16.65
C VAL A 363 -12.44 -0.94 -16.74
N VAL A 364 -12.74 -2.12 -16.25
CA VAL A 364 -11.84 -3.28 -16.28
C VAL A 364 -11.56 -3.73 -17.71
N LEU A 365 -12.59 -3.82 -18.55
CA LEU A 365 -12.43 -4.09 -19.99
C LEU A 365 -11.66 -2.99 -20.71
N GLY A 366 -11.94 -1.73 -20.38
CA GLY A 366 -11.20 -0.58 -20.92
C GLY A 366 -9.70 -0.65 -20.62
N GLY A 367 -9.35 -1.10 -19.43
CA GLY A 367 -7.95 -1.33 -19.04
C GLY A 367 -7.26 -2.42 -19.85
N LEU A 368 -7.98 -3.50 -20.19
CA LEU A 368 -7.44 -4.54 -21.09
C LEU A 368 -7.15 -4.02 -22.50
N LEU A 369 -7.98 -3.14 -23.00
CA LEU A 369 -7.88 -2.61 -24.37
C LEU A 369 -6.84 -1.50 -24.48
N ASN A 370 -6.65 -0.68 -23.47
CA ASN A 370 -5.69 0.43 -23.43
C ASN A 370 -4.23 0.00 -23.65
N MET A 371 -3.92 -1.27 -23.46
CA MET A 371 -2.59 -1.84 -23.58
C MET A 371 -2.18 -2.18 -25.03
N LYS A 372 -3.06 -2.03 -26.02
CA LYS A 372 -2.82 -2.52 -27.38
C LYS A 372 -2.78 -1.36 -28.38
N LYS A 373 -1.83 -1.44 -29.34
CA LYS A 373 -1.81 -0.54 -30.51
C LYS A 373 -3.05 -0.75 -31.37
N SER A 374 -3.44 0.22 -32.20
CA SER A 374 -4.72 0.24 -32.93
C SER A 374 -5.05 -1.04 -33.71
N ASP A 375 -4.07 -1.65 -34.39
CA ASP A 375 -4.30 -2.88 -35.17
C ASP A 375 -4.43 -4.12 -34.28
N ASP A 376 -3.68 -4.17 -33.19
CA ASP A 376 -3.79 -5.20 -32.16
C ASP A 376 -5.07 -5.05 -31.34
N ALA A 377 -5.63 -3.85 -31.19
CA ALA A 377 -6.86 -3.59 -30.45
C ALA A 377 -8.09 -4.21 -31.15
N ARG A 378 -8.15 -4.17 -32.49
CA ARG A 378 -9.23 -4.81 -33.25
C ARG A 378 -9.23 -6.33 -33.04
N LYS A 379 -8.08 -6.96 -33.21
CA LYS A 379 -7.93 -8.41 -33.00
C LYS A 379 -8.29 -8.79 -31.57
N ALA A 380 -7.83 -8.00 -30.57
CA ALA A 380 -8.14 -8.22 -29.19
C ALA A 380 -9.62 -8.09 -28.86
N LEU A 381 -10.31 -7.10 -29.42
CA LEU A 381 -11.76 -6.95 -29.28
C LEU A 381 -12.50 -8.15 -29.88
N THR A 382 -12.12 -8.58 -31.08
CA THR A 382 -12.73 -9.75 -31.74
C THR A 382 -12.52 -11.02 -30.93
N ASP A 383 -11.31 -11.24 -30.41
CA ASP A 383 -10.98 -12.37 -29.56
C ASP A 383 -11.79 -12.32 -28.23
N LEU A 384 -11.88 -11.13 -27.60
CA LEU A 384 -12.66 -10.91 -26.38
C LEU A 384 -14.16 -11.15 -26.59
N VAL A 385 -14.74 -10.65 -27.69
CA VAL A 385 -16.15 -10.91 -28.04
C VAL A 385 -16.38 -12.40 -28.24
N SER A 386 -15.49 -13.08 -28.96
CA SER A 386 -15.56 -14.54 -29.16
C SER A 386 -15.47 -15.32 -27.85
N GLU A 387 -14.55 -14.91 -26.97
CA GLU A 387 -14.34 -15.55 -25.68
C GLU A 387 -15.54 -15.32 -24.73
N LEU A 388 -16.08 -14.10 -24.69
CA LEU A 388 -17.27 -13.76 -23.93
C LEU A 388 -18.50 -14.52 -24.44
N ASN A 389 -18.67 -14.64 -25.75
CA ASN A 389 -19.80 -15.37 -26.34
C ASN A 389 -19.78 -16.87 -26.03
N LYS A 390 -18.59 -17.46 -25.88
CA LYS A 390 -18.43 -18.86 -25.46
C LYS A 390 -18.73 -19.11 -23.99
N ARG A 391 -18.59 -18.09 -23.12
CA ARG A 391 -18.54 -18.25 -21.66
C ARG A 391 -19.73 -17.68 -20.89
N VAL A 392 -20.53 -16.79 -21.49
CA VAL A 392 -21.60 -16.11 -20.75
C VAL A 392 -22.84 -16.99 -20.66
N VAL A 393 -23.00 -17.67 -19.52
CA VAL A 393 -24.30 -18.07 -19.02
C VAL A 393 -24.98 -16.83 -18.44
N GLU A 394 -26.24 -16.63 -18.67
CA GLU A 394 -27.01 -15.38 -18.71
C GLU A 394 -26.93 -14.39 -17.54
N TYR A 395 -26.24 -14.64 -16.42
CA TYR A 395 -26.42 -13.82 -15.20
C TYR A 395 -25.19 -13.44 -14.38
N GLU A 396 -23.93 -13.65 -14.82
CA GLU A 396 -22.76 -13.44 -13.96
C GLU A 396 -21.75 -12.41 -14.47
N LEU A 397 -21.33 -11.49 -13.59
CA LEU A 397 -20.22 -10.51 -13.79
C LEU A 397 -18.83 -11.13 -13.63
N LEU A 398 -18.74 -12.23 -12.90
CA LEU A 398 -17.50 -12.97 -12.66
C LEU A 398 -16.72 -13.31 -13.93
N PRO A 399 -17.35 -13.67 -15.09
CA PRO A 399 -16.62 -13.92 -16.33
C PRO A 399 -15.81 -12.72 -16.84
N ILE A 400 -16.31 -11.49 -16.67
CA ILE A 400 -15.62 -10.27 -17.13
C ILE A 400 -14.41 -9.99 -16.26
N LEU A 401 -14.56 -10.11 -14.92
CA LEU A 401 -13.43 -9.97 -14.00
C LEU A 401 -12.40 -11.08 -14.22
N ALA A 402 -12.87 -12.30 -14.49
CA ALA A 402 -12.01 -13.42 -14.82
C ALA A 402 -11.18 -13.17 -16.08
N LEU A 403 -11.74 -12.56 -17.12
CA LEU A 403 -10.99 -12.20 -18.32
C LEU A 403 -9.80 -11.30 -18.02
N SER A 404 -9.98 -10.32 -17.15
CA SER A 404 -8.89 -9.41 -16.77
C SER A 404 -7.74 -10.15 -16.09
N TYR A 405 -8.06 -11.06 -15.18
CA TYR A 405 -7.07 -11.94 -14.55
C TYR A 405 -6.40 -12.87 -15.55
N ASN A 406 -7.17 -13.42 -16.49
CA ASN A 406 -6.69 -14.38 -17.49
C ASN A 406 -5.65 -13.76 -18.41
N HIS A 407 -5.89 -12.53 -18.83
CA HIS A 407 -4.99 -11.76 -19.70
C HIS A 407 -3.80 -11.14 -18.93
N LEU A 408 -3.71 -11.34 -17.61
CA LEU A 408 -2.50 -10.96 -16.88
C LEU A 408 -1.31 -11.82 -17.34
N PRO A 409 -0.14 -11.20 -17.61
CA PRO A 409 1.11 -11.93 -17.72
C PRO A 409 1.34 -12.85 -16.53
N TYR A 410 1.98 -13.98 -16.74
CA TYR A 410 2.17 -14.97 -15.67
C TYR A 410 2.92 -14.40 -14.45
N GLN A 411 3.83 -13.42 -14.65
CA GLN A 411 4.55 -12.74 -13.57
C GLN A 411 3.65 -11.90 -12.67
N LEU A 412 2.55 -11.35 -13.21
CA LEU A 412 1.64 -10.48 -12.46
C LEU A 412 0.60 -11.25 -11.64
N LYS A 413 0.29 -12.49 -12.01
CA LYS A 413 -0.74 -13.29 -11.34
C LYS A 413 -0.45 -13.54 -9.86
N PRO A 414 0.76 -13.99 -9.45
CA PRO A 414 1.07 -14.15 -8.03
C PRO A 414 0.99 -12.82 -7.26
N LEU A 415 1.41 -11.71 -7.89
CA LEU A 415 1.38 -10.39 -7.28
C LEU A 415 -0.06 -9.95 -6.99
N PHE A 416 -0.95 -10.14 -7.95
CA PHE A 416 -2.37 -9.85 -7.80
C PHE A 416 -3.01 -10.77 -6.75
N LEU A 417 -2.82 -12.10 -6.85
CA LEU A 417 -3.40 -13.06 -5.91
C LEU A 417 -2.92 -12.84 -4.47
N TYR A 418 -1.69 -12.39 -4.28
CA TYR A 418 -1.15 -12.08 -2.95
C TYR A 418 -1.92 -10.96 -2.24
N MET A 419 -2.51 -10.04 -3.00
CA MET A 419 -3.32 -8.95 -2.44
C MET A 419 -4.60 -9.44 -1.78
N SER A 420 -5.07 -10.67 -2.05
CA SER A 420 -6.20 -11.29 -1.36
C SER A 420 -6.01 -11.43 0.15
N ASN A 421 -4.74 -11.46 0.62
CA ASN A 421 -4.42 -11.54 2.04
C ASN A 421 -4.73 -10.26 2.83
N PHE A 422 -4.99 -9.13 2.17
CA PHE A 422 -5.26 -7.86 2.86
C PHE A 422 -6.75 -7.69 3.19
N PRO A 423 -7.08 -6.97 4.29
CA PRO A 423 -8.46 -6.66 4.63
C PRO A 423 -9.20 -5.92 3.51
N GLU A 424 -10.52 -5.97 3.57
CA GLU A 424 -11.41 -5.17 2.75
C GLU A 424 -11.13 -3.68 2.96
N ASP A 425 -11.23 -2.87 1.89
CA ASP A 425 -10.94 -1.43 1.88
C ASP A 425 -9.53 -1.02 2.37
N SER A 426 -8.66 -1.98 2.57
CA SER A 426 -7.31 -1.73 3.07
C SER A 426 -6.50 -0.90 2.07
N GLU A 427 -6.08 0.29 2.50
CA GLU A 427 -5.09 1.07 1.78
C GLU A 427 -3.68 0.51 1.99
N ILE A 428 -3.20 -0.22 1.00
CA ILE A 428 -1.89 -0.89 1.08
C ILE A 428 -0.81 0.08 0.63
N PRO A 429 0.15 0.46 1.50
CA PRO A 429 1.27 1.31 1.09
C PRO A 429 2.12 0.63 0.01
N LYS A 430 2.36 1.32 -1.12
CA LYS A 430 3.14 0.82 -2.26
C LYS A 430 4.45 0.14 -1.82
N ARG A 431 5.24 0.82 -1.01
CA ARG A 431 6.54 0.29 -0.55
C ARG A 431 6.40 -0.97 0.31
N LYS A 432 5.36 -1.07 1.14
CA LYS A 432 5.09 -2.28 1.94
C LYS A 432 4.77 -3.45 1.03
N LEU A 433 3.86 -3.27 0.07
CA LEU A 433 3.44 -4.30 -0.87
C LEU A 433 4.64 -4.84 -1.68
N ILE A 434 5.46 -3.96 -2.23
CA ILE A 434 6.66 -4.33 -3.00
C ILE A 434 7.64 -5.14 -2.14
N ARG A 435 7.88 -4.73 -0.90
CA ARG A 435 8.78 -5.46 0.03
C ARG A 435 8.26 -6.84 0.40
N LEU A 436 6.94 -6.99 0.52
CA LEU A 436 6.30 -8.28 0.73
C LEU A 436 6.49 -9.18 -0.49
N TRP A 437 6.25 -8.68 -1.71
CA TRP A 437 6.49 -9.42 -2.96
C TRP A 437 7.95 -9.84 -3.14
N LEU A 438 8.90 -8.99 -2.78
CA LEU A 438 10.33 -9.30 -2.79
C LEU A 438 10.70 -10.37 -1.74
N ALA A 439 10.11 -10.30 -0.56
CA ALA A 439 10.35 -11.27 0.50
C ALA A 439 9.79 -12.65 0.15
N GLU A 440 8.62 -12.70 -0.48
CA GLU A 440 8.05 -13.93 -1.05
C GLU A 440 8.95 -14.52 -2.14
N GLY A 441 9.64 -13.66 -2.91
CA GLY A 441 10.48 -14.05 -4.03
C GLY A 441 9.80 -13.97 -5.38
N PHE A 442 8.58 -13.41 -5.47
CA PHE A 442 7.90 -13.22 -6.74
C PHE A 442 8.67 -12.29 -7.68
N LEU A 443 9.49 -11.42 -7.12
CA LEU A 443 10.33 -10.48 -7.83
C LEU A 443 11.79 -10.70 -7.44
N THR A 444 12.66 -10.70 -8.42
CA THR A 444 14.10 -10.70 -8.17
C THR A 444 14.61 -9.27 -7.96
N MET A 445 15.39 -9.06 -6.91
CA MET A 445 16.12 -7.81 -6.77
C MET A 445 17.15 -7.72 -7.91
N PRO A 446 17.08 -6.69 -8.75
CA PRO A 446 18.13 -6.48 -9.74
C PRO A 446 19.49 -6.30 -9.05
N ALA A 447 20.57 -6.59 -9.73
CA ALA A 447 21.94 -6.41 -9.21
C ALA A 447 22.19 -4.96 -8.75
N SER A 448 21.47 -3.97 -9.32
CA SER A 448 21.46 -2.57 -8.89
C SER A 448 20.74 -2.33 -7.55
N GLY A 449 20.03 -3.33 -7.02
CA GLY A 449 19.23 -3.22 -5.81
C GLY A 449 18.09 -2.20 -5.89
N ASN A 450 17.59 -1.88 -7.08
CA ASN A 450 16.57 -0.85 -7.26
C ASN A 450 15.16 -1.45 -7.22
N GLU A 451 14.30 -0.96 -6.30
CA GLU A 451 12.87 -1.32 -6.23
C GLU A 451 12.07 -0.80 -7.45
N ALA A 452 12.66 0.07 -8.29
CA ALA A 452 11.96 0.68 -9.42
C ALA A 452 11.35 -0.34 -10.41
N ASN A 453 12.03 -1.46 -10.65
CA ASN A 453 11.49 -2.52 -11.50
C ASN A 453 10.26 -3.18 -10.87
N ALA A 454 10.26 -3.32 -9.54
CA ALA A 454 9.11 -3.87 -8.82
C ALA A 454 7.91 -2.90 -8.82
N GLU A 455 8.16 -1.58 -8.81
CA GLU A 455 7.13 -0.57 -8.96
C GLU A 455 6.40 -0.68 -10.30
N GLN A 456 7.11 -1.02 -11.39
CA GLN A 456 6.54 -1.17 -12.72
C GLN A 456 5.45 -2.26 -12.78
N TYR A 457 5.63 -3.36 -12.05
CA TYR A 457 4.61 -4.41 -11.98
C TYR A 457 3.32 -3.93 -11.29
N LEU A 458 3.44 -3.13 -10.23
CA LEU A 458 2.27 -2.53 -9.59
C LEU A 458 1.57 -1.54 -10.53
N GLU A 459 2.34 -0.70 -11.22
CA GLU A 459 1.80 0.25 -12.20
C GLU A 459 1.08 -0.47 -13.33
N GLU A 460 1.59 -1.62 -13.76
CA GLU A 460 0.94 -2.45 -14.78
C GLU A 460 -0.40 -3.02 -14.29
N LEU A 461 -0.49 -3.49 -13.04
CA LEU A 461 -1.75 -3.93 -12.44
C LEU A 461 -2.76 -2.77 -12.35
N ILE A 462 -2.28 -1.56 -12.01
CA ILE A 462 -3.11 -0.36 -11.95
C ILE A 462 -3.60 0.03 -13.35
N ARG A 463 -2.75 0.02 -14.38
CA ARG A 463 -3.13 0.33 -15.76
C ARG A 463 -4.19 -0.62 -16.30
N ARG A 464 -4.16 -1.88 -15.88
CA ARG A 464 -5.17 -2.88 -16.23
C ARG A 464 -6.46 -2.73 -15.42
N ASN A 465 -6.53 -1.73 -14.54
CA ASN A 465 -7.66 -1.48 -13.65
C ASN A 465 -8.04 -2.69 -12.77
N VAL A 466 -7.10 -3.61 -12.50
CA VAL A 466 -7.30 -4.69 -11.54
C VAL A 466 -6.90 -4.28 -10.12
N VAL A 467 -6.11 -3.21 -9.99
CA VAL A 467 -5.72 -2.55 -8.74
C VAL A 467 -6.04 -1.06 -8.85
N GLU A 468 -6.62 -0.47 -7.81
CA GLU A 468 -6.94 0.94 -7.74
C GLU A 468 -5.87 1.73 -6.98
N VAL A 469 -5.65 2.98 -7.39
CA VAL A 469 -4.88 3.95 -6.62
C VAL A 469 -5.79 4.53 -5.54
N ALA A 470 -5.49 4.29 -4.26
CA ALA A 470 -6.25 4.86 -3.16
C ALA A 470 -5.77 6.28 -2.82
N LYS A 471 -4.45 6.49 -2.76
CA LYS A 471 -3.84 7.81 -2.55
C LYS A 471 -2.62 7.99 -3.44
N ARG A 472 -2.43 9.22 -3.92
CA ARG A 472 -1.21 9.63 -4.63
C ARG A 472 -0.27 10.38 -3.69
N ASP A 473 1.01 10.37 -3.98
CA ASP A 473 1.96 11.24 -3.31
C ASP A 473 1.97 12.63 -3.99
N HIS A 474 2.68 13.58 -3.38
CA HIS A 474 2.80 14.96 -3.88
C HIS A 474 3.48 15.08 -5.26
N SER A 475 4.12 14.02 -5.77
CA SER A 475 4.68 13.97 -7.12
C SER A 475 3.71 13.33 -8.14
N GLY A 476 2.47 13.02 -7.72
CA GLY A 476 1.48 12.30 -8.53
C GLY A 476 1.68 10.79 -8.58
N GLY A 477 2.76 10.26 -7.98
CA GLY A 477 3.03 8.83 -7.90
C GLY A 477 2.07 8.09 -6.95
N VAL A 478 1.99 6.78 -7.08
CA VAL A 478 1.17 5.94 -6.20
C VAL A 478 1.75 5.95 -4.80
N LYS A 479 0.97 6.39 -3.79
CA LYS A 479 1.30 6.30 -2.37
C LYS A 479 0.73 5.05 -1.74
N THR A 480 -0.58 4.83 -1.92
CA THR A 480 -1.30 3.62 -1.49
C THR A 480 -2.17 3.09 -2.62
N CYS A 481 -2.40 1.79 -2.62
CA CYS A 481 -3.30 1.11 -3.56
C CYS A 481 -4.27 0.20 -2.80
N ARG A 482 -5.35 -0.21 -3.46
CA ARG A 482 -6.34 -1.15 -2.91
C ARG A 482 -6.94 -2.02 -4.02
N LEU A 483 -7.63 -3.08 -3.64
CA LEU A 483 -8.54 -3.79 -4.52
C LEU A 483 -9.96 -3.25 -4.33
N HIS A 484 -10.68 -3.08 -5.43
CA HIS A 484 -12.13 -2.89 -5.37
C HIS A 484 -12.78 -4.17 -4.83
N ASP A 485 -13.87 -4.06 -4.05
CA ASP A 485 -14.47 -5.20 -3.35
C ASP A 485 -14.78 -6.39 -4.25
N LEU A 486 -15.47 -6.17 -5.38
CA LEU A 486 -15.76 -7.25 -6.33
C LEU A 486 -14.50 -7.90 -6.91
N MET A 487 -13.46 -7.09 -7.14
CA MET A 487 -12.17 -7.59 -7.61
C MET A 487 -11.44 -8.36 -6.49
N ARG A 488 -11.62 -7.93 -5.24
CA ARG A 488 -11.09 -8.63 -4.06
C ARG A 488 -11.79 -9.96 -3.84
N ASP A 489 -13.10 -10.01 -3.91
CA ASP A 489 -13.88 -11.25 -3.77
C ASP A 489 -13.51 -12.24 -4.87
N PHE A 490 -13.36 -11.76 -6.11
CA PHE A 490 -12.83 -12.55 -7.21
C PHE A 490 -11.40 -13.03 -6.92
N CYS A 491 -10.52 -12.15 -6.44
CA CYS A 491 -9.14 -12.48 -6.10
C CYS A 491 -9.06 -13.56 -5.01
N ILE A 492 -9.88 -13.47 -3.95
CA ILE A 492 -9.96 -14.47 -2.87
C ILE A 492 -10.44 -15.80 -3.41
N SER A 493 -11.52 -15.81 -4.21
CA SER A 493 -12.04 -17.03 -4.82
C SER A 493 -10.97 -17.70 -5.67
N LYS A 494 -10.28 -16.91 -6.49
CA LYS A 494 -9.25 -17.40 -7.40
C LYS A 494 -8.01 -17.92 -6.66
N ALA A 495 -7.57 -17.19 -5.62
CA ALA A 495 -6.46 -17.61 -4.79
C ALA A 495 -6.72 -18.93 -4.07
N ARG A 496 -7.97 -19.18 -3.65
CA ARG A 496 -8.39 -20.47 -3.06
C ARG A 496 -8.40 -21.59 -4.08
N GLU A 497 -8.97 -21.35 -5.26
CA GLU A 497 -9.01 -22.34 -6.33
C GLU A 497 -7.62 -22.82 -6.74
N GLU A 498 -6.66 -21.86 -6.80
CA GLU A 498 -5.29 -22.15 -7.17
C GLU A 498 -4.42 -22.58 -5.97
N ASN A 499 -5.00 -22.79 -4.79
CA ASN A 499 -4.30 -23.10 -3.53
C ASN A 499 -3.11 -22.15 -3.24
N PHE A 500 -3.23 -20.91 -3.68
CA PHE A 500 -2.15 -19.94 -3.63
C PHE A 500 -2.12 -19.15 -2.32
N CYS A 501 -3.30 -18.60 -1.91
CA CYS A 501 -3.49 -17.87 -0.66
C CYS A 501 -4.77 -18.30 0.02
N GLY A 502 -4.77 -18.27 1.36
CA GLY A 502 -5.93 -18.46 2.21
C GLY A 502 -6.24 -17.24 3.06
N VAL A 503 -7.51 -17.03 3.37
CA VAL A 503 -7.96 -16.02 4.32
C VAL A 503 -8.71 -16.71 5.44
N MET A 504 -8.25 -16.48 6.67
CA MET A 504 -8.87 -17.01 7.89
C MET A 504 -9.46 -15.86 8.70
N LYS A 505 -10.75 -15.98 9.03
CA LYS A 505 -11.46 -15.04 9.88
C LYS A 505 -11.73 -15.71 11.23
N LEU A 506 -11.20 -15.14 12.29
CA LEU A 506 -11.37 -15.67 13.65
C LEU A 506 -12.53 -14.93 14.32
N GLN A 507 -13.71 -15.60 14.43
CA GLN A 507 -14.93 -15.08 15.06
C GLN A 507 -15.40 -15.98 16.22
N HIS A 508 -16.18 -15.42 17.17
CA HIS A 508 -16.60 -16.04 18.43
C HIS A 508 -17.34 -17.38 18.37
N HIS A 509 -17.90 -17.79 17.22
CA HIS A 509 -18.80 -18.97 17.13
C HIS A 509 -18.49 -19.94 15.97
N MET A 510 -17.36 -19.76 15.29
CA MET A 510 -17.00 -20.70 14.24
C MET A 510 -16.24 -21.88 14.83
N ASN A 511 -16.84 -23.07 14.70
CA ASN A 511 -16.18 -24.32 15.00
C ASN A 511 -14.86 -24.37 14.18
N PRO A 512 -13.67 -24.46 14.82
CA PRO A 512 -12.39 -24.43 14.11
C PRO A 512 -12.28 -25.47 13.00
N MET A 513 -13.01 -26.59 13.14
CA MET A 513 -13.05 -27.67 12.14
C MET A 513 -13.76 -27.31 10.83
N ALA A 514 -14.68 -26.34 10.80
CA ALA A 514 -15.34 -25.94 9.58
C ALA A 514 -14.45 -25.05 8.67
N ALA A 515 -13.51 -24.33 9.28
CA ALA A 515 -12.52 -23.56 8.54
C ALA A 515 -11.35 -24.42 8.02
N ALA A 516 -11.09 -25.57 8.66
CA ALA A 516 -9.97 -26.45 8.37
C ALA A 516 -10.13 -27.28 7.07
N SER A 517 -11.36 -27.47 6.56
CA SER A 517 -11.59 -28.35 5.41
C SER A 517 -11.07 -27.80 4.07
N SER A 518 -10.65 -26.54 4.00
CA SER A 518 -10.13 -25.92 2.76
C SER A 518 -8.68 -25.38 2.84
N SER A 519 -8.03 -25.42 4.02
CA SER A 519 -6.76 -24.71 4.24
C SER A 519 -5.51 -25.58 4.40
N THR A 520 -5.64 -26.90 4.28
CA THR A 520 -4.56 -27.85 4.60
C THR A 520 -3.36 -27.82 3.65
N SER A 521 -3.43 -27.13 2.50
CA SER A 521 -2.34 -27.05 1.52
C SER A 521 -1.82 -25.64 1.24
N THR A 522 -2.45 -24.59 1.79
CA THR A 522 -2.13 -23.19 1.47
C THR A 522 -0.84 -22.75 2.14
N ARG A 523 0.06 -22.16 1.36
CA ARG A 523 1.37 -21.71 1.84
C ARG A 523 1.41 -20.24 2.28
N ARG A 524 0.33 -19.48 2.09
CA ARG A 524 0.20 -18.03 2.40
C ARG A 524 -1.15 -17.77 3.00
N ILE A 525 -1.19 -17.14 4.16
CA ILE A 525 -2.44 -16.95 4.90
C ILE A 525 -2.52 -15.53 5.46
N GLY A 526 -3.67 -14.89 5.22
CA GLY A 526 -4.10 -13.68 5.91
C GLY A 526 -5.05 -14.04 7.04
N VAL A 527 -4.75 -13.62 8.27
CA VAL A 527 -5.57 -13.90 9.47
C VAL A 527 -6.16 -12.59 9.97
N TYR A 528 -7.48 -12.56 10.14
CA TYR A 528 -8.22 -11.42 10.67
C TYR A 528 -8.81 -11.76 12.03
N PHE A 529 -8.39 -11.01 13.06
CA PHE A 529 -8.90 -11.19 14.42
C PHE A 529 -10.15 -10.32 14.64
N GLY A 530 -11.24 -10.93 15.11
CA GLY A 530 -12.45 -10.23 15.53
C GLY A 530 -12.28 -9.52 16.89
N SER A 531 -13.31 -8.74 17.29
CA SER A 531 -13.29 -7.92 18.52
C SER A 531 -13.30 -8.70 19.84
N HIS A 532 -13.80 -9.94 19.80
CA HIS A 532 -13.94 -10.79 21.00
C HIS A 532 -13.39 -12.19 20.68
N HIS A 533 -12.12 -12.38 20.86
CA HIS A 533 -11.50 -13.68 20.61
C HIS A 533 -11.20 -14.37 21.93
N ASP A 534 -11.66 -15.63 22.06
CA ASP A 534 -11.13 -16.54 23.08
C ASP A 534 -9.67 -16.88 22.71
N HIS A 535 -8.74 -16.55 23.61
CA HIS A 535 -7.28 -16.58 23.38
C HIS A 535 -6.71 -18.01 23.29
N SER A 536 -7.42 -18.98 22.70
CA SER A 536 -6.90 -20.33 22.52
C SER A 536 -5.90 -20.39 21.36
N GLU A 537 -4.74 -21.00 21.58
CA GLU A 537 -3.71 -21.24 20.55
C GLU A 537 -4.16 -22.25 19.45
N ALA A 538 -5.39 -22.79 19.56
CA ALA A 538 -5.89 -23.86 18.72
C ALA A 538 -5.97 -23.48 17.21
N TRP A 539 -6.07 -22.18 16.85
CA TRP A 539 -6.12 -21.76 15.46
C TRP A 539 -4.78 -21.98 14.73
N VAL A 540 -3.66 -21.97 15.42
CA VAL A 540 -2.32 -22.14 14.85
C VAL A 540 -2.06 -23.58 14.43
N SER A 541 -2.65 -24.56 15.13
CA SER A 541 -2.50 -25.99 14.77
C SER A 541 -3.09 -26.35 13.41
N GLN A 542 -3.90 -25.48 12.83
CA GLN A 542 -4.51 -25.66 11.52
C GLN A 542 -3.56 -25.29 10.34
N PHE A 543 -2.40 -24.67 10.60
CA PHE A 543 -1.49 -24.27 9.54
C PHE A 543 -0.63 -25.44 9.07
N HIS A 544 -0.43 -25.42 7.73
CA HIS A 544 0.47 -26.38 7.11
C HIS A 544 1.92 -26.07 7.48
N PRO A 545 2.79 -27.08 7.75
CA PRO A 545 4.21 -26.89 8.07
C PRO A 545 5.00 -26.12 6.99
N HIS A 546 4.52 -26.10 5.77
CA HIS A 546 5.11 -25.39 4.62
C HIS A 546 4.63 -23.96 4.45
N LEU A 547 4.08 -23.34 5.52
CA LEU A 547 3.63 -21.95 5.48
C LEU A 547 4.80 -21.00 5.20
N ARG A 548 4.63 -20.12 4.20
CA ARG A 548 5.63 -19.13 3.76
C ARG A 548 5.29 -17.71 4.14
N SER A 549 4.00 -17.39 4.19
CA SER A 549 3.52 -16.05 4.52
C SER A 549 2.42 -16.09 5.55
N LEU A 550 2.60 -15.35 6.64
CA LEU A 550 1.58 -15.13 7.67
C LEU A 550 1.41 -13.61 7.86
N LEU A 551 0.24 -13.11 7.46
CA LEU A 551 -0.17 -11.73 7.67
C LEU A 551 -1.32 -11.68 8.66
N CYS A 552 -1.08 -11.13 9.82
CA CYS A 552 -2.09 -11.01 10.86
C CYS A 552 -2.55 -9.56 11.01
N PHE A 553 -3.85 -9.36 11.01
CA PHE A 553 -4.48 -8.05 11.12
C PHE A 553 -5.34 -7.97 12.38
N HIS A 554 -5.27 -6.82 13.06
CA HIS A 554 -6.04 -6.56 14.29
C HIS A 554 -5.74 -7.53 15.45
N ILE A 555 -4.49 -7.97 15.55
CA ILE A 555 -4.06 -8.89 16.61
C ILE A 555 -4.29 -8.24 17.98
N PRO A 556 -4.90 -8.97 18.94
CA PRO A 556 -4.98 -8.48 20.33
C PRO A 556 -3.62 -8.42 21.04
N ASP A 557 -2.77 -9.44 20.85
CA ASP A 557 -1.44 -9.54 21.47
C ASP A 557 -0.52 -10.41 20.60
N VAL A 558 0.75 -10.00 20.45
CA VAL A 558 1.77 -10.77 19.70
C VAL A 558 2.08 -12.13 20.35
N SER A 559 1.93 -12.23 21.66
CA SER A 559 2.17 -13.48 22.40
C SER A 559 1.25 -14.64 22.03
N LEU A 560 0.09 -14.32 21.39
CA LEU A 560 -0.85 -15.33 20.89
C LEU A 560 -0.33 -16.14 19.71
N ILE A 561 0.83 -15.78 19.15
CA ILE A 561 1.44 -16.52 18.05
C ILE A 561 2.56 -17.38 18.59
N PRO A 562 2.36 -18.69 18.72
CA PRO A 562 3.39 -19.62 19.18
C PRO A 562 4.38 -19.84 18.04
N LEU A 563 5.45 -19.05 18.02
CA LEU A 563 6.51 -19.13 17.00
C LEU A 563 7.30 -20.42 17.21
N SER A 564 6.88 -21.53 16.57
CA SER A 564 7.61 -22.79 16.62
C SER A 564 8.26 -23.10 15.28
N LYS A 565 9.45 -23.68 15.29
CA LYS A 565 10.15 -24.09 14.06
C LYS A 565 9.39 -25.19 13.30
N GLU A 566 8.70 -26.05 14.02
CA GLU A 566 7.95 -27.18 13.47
C GLU A 566 6.79 -26.68 12.57
N GLN A 567 6.15 -25.55 12.95
CA GLN A 567 5.00 -25.00 12.23
C GLN A 567 5.41 -23.90 11.24
N PHE A 568 6.45 -23.13 11.56
CA PHE A 568 6.81 -21.91 10.83
C PHE A 568 8.24 -21.94 10.26
N GLY A 569 8.87 -23.12 10.20
CA GLY A 569 10.27 -23.25 9.79
C GLY A 569 10.57 -22.71 8.40
N LEU A 570 9.62 -22.71 7.46
CA LEU A 570 9.77 -22.21 6.09
C LEU A 570 9.21 -20.79 5.90
N LEU A 571 8.81 -20.10 6.98
CA LEU A 571 8.19 -18.80 6.90
C LEU A 571 9.16 -17.75 6.35
N ARG A 572 8.72 -17.03 5.31
CA ARG A 572 9.46 -15.93 4.66
C ARG A 572 8.94 -14.56 5.07
N VAL A 573 7.64 -14.47 5.30
CA VAL A 573 6.95 -13.24 5.66
C VAL A 573 6.18 -13.43 6.95
N LEU A 574 6.45 -12.57 7.92
CA LEU A 574 5.68 -12.45 9.15
C LEU A 574 5.30 -10.98 9.36
N GLU A 575 4.01 -10.70 9.31
CA GLU A 575 3.45 -9.36 9.48
C GLU A 575 2.51 -9.33 10.69
N LEU A 576 2.89 -8.61 11.74
CA LEU A 576 2.20 -8.52 13.03
C LEU A 576 2.01 -7.07 13.47
N SER A 577 1.84 -6.15 12.51
CA SER A 577 1.74 -4.72 12.81
C SER A 577 0.37 -4.33 13.34
N PHE A 578 0.33 -3.23 14.10
CA PHE A 578 -0.90 -2.62 14.62
C PHE A 578 -1.67 -3.52 15.58
N VAL A 579 -0.98 -3.96 16.62
CA VAL A 579 -1.58 -4.71 17.72
C VAL A 579 -2.50 -3.82 18.54
N ARG A 580 -3.69 -4.33 18.88
CA ARG A 580 -4.72 -3.57 19.63
C ARG A 580 -4.48 -3.54 21.14
N GLY A 581 -3.70 -4.47 21.67
CA GLY A 581 -3.40 -4.56 23.12
C GLY A 581 -2.64 -3.35 23.65
N ALA A 582 -3.00 -2.91 24.86
CA ALA A 582 -2.32 -1.78 25.52
C ALA A 582 -1.03 -2.18 26.27
N THR A 583 -0.80 -3.47 26.48
CA THR A 583 0.33 -3.98 27.28
C THR A 583 1.56 -4.25 26.41
N LYS A 584 2.70 -3.67 26.79
CA LYS A 584 3.97 -3.97 26.13
C LYS A 584 4.42 -5.40 26.45
N CYS A 585 4.73 -6.16 25.39
CA CYS A 585 5.24 -7.52 25.50
C CYS A 585 6.69 -7.63 25.01
N LYS A 586 7.34 -8.73 25.32
CA LYS A 586 8.65 -9.10 24.73
C LYS A 586 8.42 -10.07 23.58
N LEU A 587 9.10 -9.83 22.47
CA LEU A 587 9.05 -10.79 21.36
C LEU A 587 9.71 -12.12 21.78
N SER A 588 9.07 -13.23 21.45
CA SER A 588 9.57 -14.56 21.79
C SER A 588 10.97 -14.81 21.22
N LYS A 589 11.86 -15.43 22.01
CA LYS A 589 13.20 -15.86 21.54
C LYS A 589 13.14 -16.87 20.39
N LYS A 590 12.05 -17.62 20.27
CA LYS A 590 11.82 -18.58 19.18
C LYS A 590 11.75 -17.93 17.79
N ILE A 591 11.57 -16.61 17.71
CA ILE A 591 11.66 -15.89 16.42
C ILE A 591 12.97 -16.18 15.69
N GLY A 592 14.08 -16.37 16.43
CA GLY A 592 15.38 -16.67 15.86
C GLY A 592 15.50 -18.05 15.21
N ASP A 593 14.52 -18.93 15.39
CA ASP A 593 14.48 -20.26 14.78
C ASP A 593 13.88 -20.20 13.35
N LEU A 594 13.23 -19.08 12.98
CA LEU A 594 12.61 -18.85 11.69
C LEU A 594 13.64 -18.34 10.66
N ILE A 595 14.67 -19.12 10.42
CA ILE A 595 15.87 -18.73 9.66
C ILE A 595 15.62 -18.35 8.19
N HIS A 596 14.47 -18.73 7.62
CA HIS A 596 14.06 -18.39 6.27
C HIS A 596 13.35 -17.02 6.17
N LEU A 597 13.11 -16.37 7.32
CA LEU A 597 12.37 -15.11 7.37
C LEU A 597 13.11 -14.00 6.61
N ARG A 598 12.38 -13.34 5.69
CA ARG A 598 12.87 -12.24 4.86
C ARG A 598 12.18 -10.91 5.16
N TYR A 599 10.97 -10.97 5.66
CA TYR A 599 10.21 -9.79 6.07
C TYR A 599 9.64 -10.00 7.47
N LEU A 600 9.94 -9.07 8.37
CA LEU A 600 9.38 -9.02 9.72
C LEU A 600 8.77 -7.63 9.97
N GLY A 601 7.44 -7.57 9.98
CA GLY A 601 6.66 -6.38 10.26
C GLY A 601 6.11 -6.43 11.68
N LEU A 602 6.57 -5.50 12.51
CA LEU A 602 6.21 -5.34 13.92
C LEU A 602 5.86 -3.88 14.22
N ARG A 603 5.40 -3.12 13.23
CA ARG A 603 5.05 -1.71 13.42
C ARG A 603 3.88 -1.57 14.40
N ALA A 604 4.02 -0.71 15.42
CA ALA A 604 3.01 -0.53 16.46
C ALA A 604 2.55 -1.85 17.11
N ALA A 605 3.48 -2.80 17.26
CA ALA A 605 3.20 -4.14 17.82
C ALA A 605 3.31 -4.21 19.35
N GLN A 606 3.44 -3.07 20.02
CA GLN A 606 3.59 -2.95 21.49
C GLN A 606 4.77 -3.78 22.05
N ILE A 607 5.89 -3.85 21.30
CA ILE A 607 7.06 -4.62 21.71
C ILE A 607 8.01 -3.74 22.50
N SER A 608 8.41 -4.24 23.69
CA SER A 608 9.36 -3.56 24.58
C SER A 608 10.81 -3.96 24.33
N GLU A 609 11.06 -5.16 23.79
CA GLU A 609 12.42 -5.70 23.59
C GLU A 609 12.45 -6.70 22.44
N LEU A 610 13.45 -6.59 21.55
CA LEU A 610 13.79 -7.62 20.59
C LEU A 610 14.78 -8.62 21.21
N PRO A 611 14.56 -9.93 21.05
CA PRO A 611 15.49 -10.93 21.59
C PRO A 611 16.81 -10.95 20.80
N ALA A 612 17.92 -11.29 21.46
CA ALA A 612 19.23 -11.43 20.81
C ALA A 612 19.25 -12.49 19.69
N THR A 613 18.33 -13.45 19.72
CA THR A 613 18.15 -14.48 18.68
C THR A 613 17.71 -13.90 17.32
N ILE A 614 17.25 -12.64 17.26
CA ILE A 614 16.97 -11.93 16.00
C ILE A 614 18.17 -11.96 15.04
N GLY A 615 19.39 -11.97 15.57
CA GLY A 615 20.63 -12.06 14.79
C GLY A 615 20.82 -13.37 14.02
N ASN A 616 19.97 -14.37 14.24
CA ASN A 616 19.99 -15.64 13.50
C ASN A 616 19.25 -15.50 12.16
N LEU A 617 18.41 -14.48 11.98
CA LEU A 617 17.60 -14.26 10.78
C LEU A 617 18.44 -13.66 9.63
N ARG A 618 19.49 -14.35 9.23
CA ARG A 618 20.48 -13.86 8.24
C ARG A 618 19.89 -13.60 6.86
N ASN A 619 18.72 -14.15 6.55
CA ASN A 619 18.00 -13.92 5.30
C ASN A 619 17.06 -12.71 5.33
N LEU A 620 16.95 -12.02 6.48
CA LEU A 620 16.05 -10.91 6.65
C LEU A 620 16.44 -9.74 5.72
N LEU A 621 15.47 -9.30 4.89
CA LEU A 621 15.59 -8.16 3.98
C LEU A 621 14.94 -6.89 4.56
N THR A 622 13.82 -7.07 5.27
CA THR A 622 13.07 -5.95 5.86
C THR A 622 12.76 -6.22 7.31
N LEU A 623 13.09 -5.25 8.17
CA LEU A 623 12.68 -5.19 9.56
C LEU A 623 11.97 -3.85 9.81
N ASP A 624 10.67 -3.91 10.13
CA ASP A 624 9.87 -2.73 10.46
C ASP A 624 9.41 -2.81 11.92
N ILE A 625 10.04 -2.02 12.77
CA ILE A 625 9.73 -1.93 14.21
C ILE A 625 9.29 -0.52 14.62
N ARG A 626 8.87 0.30 13.66
CA ARG A 626 8.37 1.65 13.93
C ARG A 626 7.23 1.64 14.93
N ASP A 627 7.03 2.77 15.59
CA ASP A 627 5.93 3.01 16.54
C ASP A 627 5.92 2.02 17.74
N ASN A 628 7.13 1.48 18.11
CA ASN A 628 7.37 0.75 19.35
C ASN A 628 8.30 1.59 20.24
N ASP A 629 7.78 2.68 20.80
CA ASP A 629 8.56 3.65 21.53
C ASP A 629 9.27 3.06 22.76
N GLY A 630 10.56 3.40 22.89
CA GLY A 630 11.41 2.92 23.98
C GLY A 630 11.79 1.43 23.90
N ILE A 631 11.70 0.82 22.70
CA ILE A 631 12.12 -0.55 22.45
C ILE A 631 13.62 -0.74 22.69
N ILE A 632 13.98 -1.88 23.26
CA ILE A 632 15.39 -2.30 23.42
C ILE A 632 15.77 -3.13 22.20
N VAL A 633 16.79 -2.68 21.46
CA VAL A 633 17.32 -3.36 20.28
C VAL A 633 18.67 -4.00 20.61
N PRO A 634 18.85 -5.32 20.39
CA PRO A 634 20.09 -6.01 20.75
C PRO A 634 21.22 -5.76 19.74
N GLU A 635 22.48 -5.86 20.18
CA GLU A 635 23.66 -5.79 19.32
C GLU A 635 23.64 -6.84 18.18
N ALA A 636 22.98 -7.96 18.41
CA ALA A 636 22.83 -9.04 17.45
C ALA A 636 22.19 -8.62 16.11
N LEU A 637 21.48 -7.48 16.08
CA LEU A 637 20.94 -6.90 14.85
C LEU A 637 22.03 -6.66 13.81
N SER A 638 23.25 -6.33 14.23
CA SER A 638 24.42 -6.15 13.35
C SER A 638 24.81 -7.39 12.55
N LYS A 639 24.32 -8.59 12.90
CA LYS A 639 24.57 -9.84 12.16
C LYS A 639 23.71 -9.99 10.90
N LEU A 640 22.72 -9.13 10.67
CA LEU A 640 21.77 -9.21 9.57
C LEU A 640 22.34 -8.60 8.27
N GLY A 641 23.41 -9.18 7.74
CA GLY A 641 24.14 -8.62 6.59
C GLY A 641 23.34 -8.49 5.28
N ARG A 642 22.21 -9.20 5.11
CA ARG A 642 21.32 -9.10 3.95
C ARG A 642 20.24 -8.02 4.11
N LEU A 643 20.15 -7.38 5.27
CA LEU A 643 19.10 -6.40 5.56
C LEU A 643 19.19 -5.19 4.60
N THR A 644 18.09 -4.93 3.92
CA THR A 644 17.95 -3.85 2.94
C THR A 644 17.14 -2.68 3.49
N HIS A 645 16.13 -2.98 4.31
CA HIS A 645 15.25 -1.98 4.90
C HIS A 645 15.18 -2.16 6.42
N LEU A 646 15.69 -1.18 7.14
CA LEU A 646 15.62 -1.08 8.60
C LEU A 646 14.80 0.16 8.97
N LEU A 647 13.64 -0.05 9.55
CA LEU A 647 12.70 0.99 9.93
C LEU A 647 12.56 0.98 11.45
N LEU A 648 13.22 1.92 12.09
CA LEU A 648 13.31 2.05 13.55
C LEU A 648 12.23 2.99 14.09
N PRO A 649 11.84 2.93 15.36
CA PRO A 649 10.97 3.91 16.00
C PRO A 649 11.71 5.23 16.26
N LEU A 650 10.94 6.29 16.54
CA LEU A 650 11.50 7.61 16.86
C LEU A 650 12.31 7.59 18.16
N THR A 651 11.86 6.85 19.16
CA THR A 651 12.54 6.74 20.45
C THR A 651 12.96 5.31 20.71
N MET A 652 14.25 5.12 20.98
CA MET A 652 14.82 3.83 21.40
C MET A 652 15.56 4.00 22.72
N LYS A 653 15.58 2.95 23.54
CA LYS A 653 16.57 2.88 24.61
C LYS A 653 17.92 2.60 23.97
N ALA A 654 18.98 3.28 24.44
CA ALA A 654 20.32 3.30 23.84
C ALA A 654 20.70 1.95 23.23
N SER A 655 20.92 1.97 21.90
CA SER A 655 21.24 0.77 21.14
C SER A 655 22.74 0.70 20.89
N PRO A 656 23.42 -0.35 21.35
CA PRO A 656 24.83 -0.57 21.09
C PRO A 656 25.11 -1.17 19.71
N PHE A 657 24.08 -1.45 18.86
CA PHE A 657 24.30 -2.21 17.63
C PHE A 657 25.16 -1.45 16.61
N ARG A 658 26.01 -2.23 15.93
CA ARG A 658 26.99 -1.71 14.99
C ARG A 658 26.43 -1.73 13.55
N MET A 659 26.57 -0.61 12.84
CA MET A 659 26.12 -0.46 11.46
C MET A 659 27.10 -0.96 10.41
N ASP A 660 28.35 -1.17 10.75
CA ASP A 660 29.46 -1.53 9.87
C ASP A 660 29.27 -2.84 9.09
N LYS A 661 28.42 -3.75 9.58
CA LYS A 661 28.09 -5.03 8.92
C LYS A 661 26.87 -4.97 8.02
N LEU A 662 26.10 -3.89 8.06
CA LEU A 662 24.86 -3.73 7.32
C LEU A 662 25.09 -3.07 5.95
N THR A 663 25.89 -3.73 5.10
CA THR A 663 26.39 -3.20 3.82
C THR A 663 25.32 -3.05 2.73
N ASN A 664 24.17 -3.71 2.87
CA ASN A 664 23.11 -3.74 1.86
C ASN A 664 21.95 -2.78 2.15
N ILE A 665 22.05 -1.96 3.20
CA ILE A 665 20.99 -1.04 3.59
C ILE A 665 20.72 0.00 2.50
N GLN A 666 19.46 0.08 2.09
CA GLN A 666 18.92 1.10 1.16
C GLN A 666 17.96 2.06 1.86
N THR A 667 17.21 1.56 2.85
CA THR A 667 16.32 2.39 3.67
C THR A 667 16.70 2.22 5.13
N LEU A 668 17.04 3.32 5.76
CA LEU A 668 17.32 3.43 7.19
C LEU A 668 16.53 4.61 7.74
N LYS A 669 15.54 4.35 8.59
CA LYS A 669 14.68 5.40 9.16
C LYS A 669 14.87 5.49 10.67
N PHE A 670 15.00 6.73 11.16
CA PHE A 670 15.06 7.09 12.57
C PHE A 670 16.25 6.48 13.35
N VAL A 671 17.43 6.48 12.71
CA VAL A 671 18.67 6.07 13.39
C VAL A 671 19.28 7.23 14.17
N GLU A 672 19.84 6.99 15.34
CA GLU A 672 20.65 7.98 16.07
C GLU A 672 21.96 8.25 15.33
N ALA A 673 22.31 9.53 15.19
CA ALA A 673 23.55 9.97 14.51
C ALA A 673 24.81 9.31 15.10
N ALA A 674 24.87 9.13 16.42
CA ALA A 674 25.98 8.47 17.12
C ALA A 674 26.29 7.07 16.56
N ALA A 675 25.28 6.31 16.07
CA ALA A 675 25.48 5.00 15.47
C ALA A 675 26.18 5.10 14.08
N LEU A 676 26.04 6.22 13.39
CA LEU A 676 26.60 6.50 12.06
C LEU A 676 28.00 7.16 12.11
N ILE A 677 28.32 7.84 13.19
CA ILE A 677 29.60 8.61 13.33
C ILE A 677 30.81 7.69 13.53
N ARG A 678 30.60 6.46 14.03
CA ARG A 678 31.68 5.48 14.23
C ARG A 678 32.46 5.25 12.93
N LYS A 679 33.80 5.20 13.03
CA LYS A 679 34.73 5.15 11.85
C LYS A 679 34.35 4.06 10.85
N ASP A 680 33.84 2.93 11.31
CA ASP A 680 33.51 1.75 10.49
C ASP A 680 32.19 1.90 9.70
N ALA A 681 31.25 2.73 10.17
CA ALA A 681 29.94 2.91 9.53
C ALA A 681 30.01 3.81 8.28
N LYS A 682 30.94 4.79 8.27
CA LYS A 682 31.06 5.79 7.19
C LYS A 682 31.43 5.20 5.82
N SER A 683 32.09 4.05 5.79
CA SER A 683 32.53 3.39 4.54
C SER A 683 31.52 2.37 4.00
N THR A 684 30.56 1.92 4.81
CA THR A 684 29.67 0.79 4.49
C THR A 684 28.31 1.19 3.97
N LEU A 685 27.78 2.36 4.35
CA LEU A 685 26.42 2.79 4.02
C LEU A 685 26.34 3.59 2.70
N VAL A 686 27.05 3.18 1.67
CA VAL A 686 27.11 3.89 0.36
C VAL A 686 25.90 3.63 -0.54
N ARG A 687 25.05 2.65 -0.21
CA ARG A 687 23.86 2.28 -1.00
C ARG A 687 22.57 2.89 -0.47
N VAL A 688 22.63 3.71 0.59
CA VAL A 688 21.44 4.27 1.24
C VAL A 688 20.76 5.28 0.32
N ARG A 689 19.47 5.05 0.07
CA ARG A 689 18.60 5.93 -0.73
C ARG A 689 17.64 6.73 0.13
N ASN A 690 17.15 6.12 1.21
CA ASN A 690 16.22 6.76 2.12
C ASN A 690 16.82 6.73 3.54
N LEU A 691 17.20 7.89 4.04
CA LEU A 691 17.86 8.04 5.33
C LEU A 691 17.03 8.93 6.25
N GLY A 692 16.78 8.46 7.47
CA GLY A 692 16.18 9.25 8.54
C GLY A 692 17.11 9.23 9.75
N ILE A 693 17.52 10.39 10.23
CA ILE A 693 18.52 10.55 11.28
C ILE A 693 17.96 11.40 12.41
N GLN A 694 18.26 10.99 13.64
CA GLN A 694 18.04 11.77 14.84
C GLN A 694 19.39 12.24 15.38
N PHE A 695 19.52 13.52 15.56
CA PHE A 695 20.70 14.18 16.09
C PHE A 695 20.47 14.57 17.55
N LYS A 696 21.49 14.45 18.39
CA LYS A 696 21.45 14.92 19.77
C LYS A 696 22.01 16.35 19.92
N ASN A 697 22.88 16.75 19.01
CA ASN A 697 23.54 18.06 19.02
C ASN A 697 24.01 18.48 17.62
N SER A 698 24.42 19.74 17.50
CA SER A 698 24.86 20.36 16.25
C SER A 698 26.15 19.74 15.68
N GLU A 699 27.05 19.23 16.52
CA GLU A 699 28.30 18.62 16.08
C GLU A 699 28.05 17.26 15.39
N GLU A 700 27.14 16.46 15.91
CA GLU A 700 26.71 15.23 15.21
C GLU A 700 26.16 15.52 13.80
N ALA A 701 25.37 16.59 13.68
CA ALA A 701 24.80 16.98 12.39
C ALA A 701 25.94 17.41 11.40
N ARG A 702 26.87 18.22 11.84
CA ARG A 702 28.02 18.64 11.02
C ARG A 702 28.80 17.43 10.52
N VAL A 703 29.18 16.51 11.41
CA VAL A 703 29.96 15.31 11.06
C VAL A 703 29.24 14.41 10.06
N ILE A 704 27.94 14.26 10.17
CA ILE A 704 27.16 13.39 9.26
C ILE A 704 26.94 14.09 7.92
N LEU A 705 26.58 15.36 7.89
CA LEU A 705 26.36 16.11 6.65
C LEU A 705 27.62 16.17 5.78
N GLU A 706 28.80 16.28 6.38
CA GLU A 706 30.08 16.23 5.69
C GLU A 706 30.53 14.81 5.29
N SER A 707 29.81 13.77 5.75
CA SER A 707 30.24 12.37 5.56
C SER A 707 29.95 11.85 4.15
N ARG A 708 30.64 10.75 3.80
CA ARG A 708 30.43 10.03 2.53
C ARG A 708 29.03 9.46 2.39
N ILE A 709 28.28 9.25 3.47
CA ILE A 709 26.91 8.74 3.44
C ILE A 709 26.02 9.74 2.68
N VAL A 710 26.14 11.01 2.98
CA VAL A 710 25.40 12.09 2.33
C VAL A 710 25.90 12.33 0.90
N LYS A 711 27.23 12.31 0.71
CA LYS A 711 27.89 12.56 -0.58
C LYS A 711 27.94 11.34 -1.53
N SER A 712 27.25 10.24 -1.19
CA SER A 712 27.33 8.96 -1.95
C SER A 712 26.74 9.00 -3.36
N GLY A 713 26.00 10.04 -3.73
CA GLY A 713 25.29 10.15 -5.02
C GLY A 713 24.10 9.18 -5.16
N CYS A 714 23.73 8.45 -4.09
CA CYS A 714 22.61 7.52 -4.09
C CYS A 714 21.40 8.02 -3.28
N LEU A 715 21.62 9.04 -2.41
CA LEU A 715 20.62 9.51 -1.46
C LEU A 715 19.49 10.26 -2.16
N GLN A 716 18.28 9.76 -2.05
CA GLN A 716 17.07 10.32 -2.67
C GLN A 716 16.15 11.02 -1.66
N SER A 717 16.14 10.55 -0.42
CA SER A 717 15.29 11.10 0.64
C SER A 717 16.08 11.17 1.95
N LEU A 718 16.12 12.36 2.53
CA LEU A 718 16.76 12.63 3.82
C LEU A 718 15.73 13.23 4.77
N THR A 719 15.61 12.63 5.96
CA THR A 719 14.81 13.15 7.07
C THR A 719 15.76 13.39 8.23
N MET A 720 15.77 14.58 8.77
CA MET A 720 16.65 15.01 9.86
C MET A 720 15.80 15.57 11.00
N SER A 721 16.07 15.11 12.22
CA SER A 721 15.40 15.61 13.41
C SER A 721 16.43 15.97 14.48
N MET A 722 16.28 17.14 15.10
CA MET A 722 17.13 17.65 16.15
C MET A 722 16.28 18.26 17.27
N PRO A 723 16.65 18.09 18.55
CA PRO A 723 15.96 18.74 19.67
C PRO A 723 16.01 20.27 19.57
N LEU A 724 14.99 20.94 20.07
CA LEU A 724 14.82 22.40 19.97
C LEU A 724 15.93 23.25 20.65
N ASN A 725 16.68 22.65 21.57
CA ASN A 725 17.80 23.31 22.25
C ASN A 725 19.12 23.31 21.44
N HIS A 726 19.13 22.66 20.29
CA HIS A 726 20.25 22.62 19.34
C HIS A 726 19.81 23.09 17.96
N SER A 727 20.77 23.31 17.05
CA SER A 727 20.50 23.82 15.71
C SER A 727 21.41 23.19 14.67
N PHE A 728 20.95 23.11 13.44
CA PHE A 728 21.78 22.82 12.27
C PHE A 728 22.60 24.05 11.93
N SER A 729 23.91 23.94 12.03
CA SER A 729 24.84 25.09 11.77
C SER A 729 24.87 25.47 10.30
N SER A 730 24.83 24.48 9.37
CA SER A 730 24.77 24.69 7.93
C SER A 730 24.17 23.48 7.22
N LEU A 731 23.37 23.74 6.18
CA LEU A 731 22.85 22.74 5.22
C LEU A 731 23.70 22.74 3.92
N GLU A 732 24.73 23.55 3.80
CA GLU A 732 25.59 23.67 2.63
C GLU A 732 26.15 22.34 2.10
N PRO A 733 26.53 21.35 2.96
CA PRO A 733 27.01 20.07 2.45
C PRO A 733 25.97 19.28 1.63
N LEU A 734 24.68 19.65 1.67
CA LEU A 734 23.63 19.03 0.86
C LEU A 734 23.62 19.52 -0.59
N THR A 735 24.25 20.66 -0.91
CA THR A 735 24.29 21.22 -2.26
C THR A 735 24.86 20.24 -3.28
N ASP A 736 25.85 19.45 -2.88
CA ASP A 736 26.51 18.44 -3.72
C ASP A 736 25.63 17.17 -3.94
N CYS A 737 24.49 17.06 -3.24
CA CYS A 737 23.62 15.88 -3.30
C CYS A 737 22.66 15.97 -4.49
N THR A 738 23.15 15.79 -5.72
CA THR A 738 22.36 15.95 -6.97
C THR A 738 21.20 14.98 -7.12
N THR A 739 21.17 13.89 -6.36
CA THR A 739 20.09 12.88 -6.39
C THR A 739 19.03 13.07 -5.31
N LEU A 740 19.23 14.05 -4.40
CA LEU A 740 18.33 14.28 -3.28
C LEU A 740 17.05 14.97 -3.77
N CYS A 741 15.95 14.20 -3.76
CA CYS A 741 14.64 14.68 -4.20
C CYS A 741 13.73 15.10 -3.04
N LYS A 742 13.93 14.55 -1.84
CA LYS A 742 13.05 14.77 -0.68
C LYS A 742 13.88 15.11 0.55
N LEU A 743 13.58 16.25 1.16
CA LEU A 743 14.25 16.73 2.37
C LEU A 743 13.20 17.11 3.41
N ASP A 744 13.26 16.47 4.56
CA ASP A 744 12.43 16.79 5.74
C ASP A 744 13.38 17.18 6.89
N VAL A 745 13.26 18.40 7.42
CA VAL A 745 14.09 18.92 8.51
C VAL A 745 13.19 19.37 9.66
N THR A 746 13.41 18.80 10.82
CA THR A 746 12.79 19.20 12.08
C THR A 746 13.87 19.69 13.03
N GLY A 747 13.80 20.96 13.45
CA GLY A 747 14.75 21.62 14.34
C GLY A 747 15.33 22.91 13.75
N LYS A 748 15.95 23.71 14.62
CA LYS A 748 16.46 25.06 14.28
C LYS A 748 17.55 25.02 13.22
N ILE A 749 17.49 25.97 12.27
CA ILE A 749 18.49 26.15 11.21
C ILE A 749 19.15 27.54 11.39
N GLN A 750 20.47 27.57 11.53
CA GLN A 750 21.24 28.84 11.70
C GLN A 750 21.69 29.44 10.38
N SER A 751 21.87 28.60 9.35
CA SER A 751 22.37 29.04 8.04
C SER A 751 21.24 29.45 7.12
N ASP A 752 21.60 30.24 6.11
CA ASP A 752 20.76 30.54 4.97
C ASP A 752 20.42 29.27 4.16
N LEU A 753 19.20 29.21 3.62
CA LEU A 753 18.70 28.09 2.78
C LEU A 753 19.25 28.17 1.32
N GLN A 754 20.09 29.14 0.98
CA GLN A 754 20.61 29.32 -0.40
C GLN A 754 21.35 28.10 -0.95
N SER A 755 21.82 27.22 -0.06
CA SER A 755 22.63 26.04 -0.39
C SER A 755 21.82 24.74 -0.57
N LEU A 756 20.50 24.81 -0.83
CA LEU A 756 19.71 23.61 -1.04
C LEU A 756 19.86 23.04 -2.47
N PRO A 757 19.90 21.69 -2.64
CA PRO A 757 20.09 21.08 -3.95
C PRO A 757 18.92 21.39 -4.90
N PRO A 758 19.19 21.74 -6.17
CA PRO A 758 18.16 22.07 -7.15
C PRO A 758 17.30 20.85 -7.57
N SER A 759 17.74 19.64 -7.25
CA SER A 759 17.00 18.39 -7.49
C SER A 759 15.81 18.17 -6.55
N LEU A 760 15.63 19.03 -5.53
CA LEU A 760 14.56 18.89 -4.56
C LEU A 760 13.18 19.04 -5.21
N THR A 761 12.35 18.04 -5.00
CA THR A 761 10.93 18.03 -5.40
C THR A 761 10.00 18.18 -4.19
N LYS A 762 10.49 17.83 -3.01
CA LYS A 762 9.77 17.98 -1.74
C LYS A 762 10.66 18.56 -0.66
N LEU A 763 10.18 19.60 0.01
CA LEU A 763 10.80 20.19 1.19
C LEU A 763 9.76 20.32 2.32
N VAL A 764 10.16 19.88 3.51
CA VAL A 764 9.41 20.08 4.76
C VAL A 764 10.36 20.69 5.77
N LEU A 765 9.97 21.81 6.35
CA LEU A 765 10.70 22.51 7.41
C LEU A 765 9.77 22.65 8.63
N GLU A 766 10.25 22.22 9.79
CA GLU A 766 9.52 22.26 11.05
C GLU A 766 10.42 22.72 12.19
N GLY A 767 9.98 23.68 13.01
CA GLY A 767 10.77 24.20 14.12
C GLY A 767 12.08 24.86 13.72
N SER A 768 12.17 25.37 12.49
CA SER A 768 13.44 25.86 11.91
C SER A 768 13.86 27.23 12.44
N ASP A 769 12.95 27.98 13.08
CA ASP A 769 13.21 29.26 13.79
C ASP A 769 13.88 30.32 12.90
N MET A 770 13.54 30.33 11.59
CA MET A 770 14.14 31.23 10.61
C MET A 770 13.66 32.66 10.84
N LYS A 771 14.59 33.63 10.79
CA LYS A 771 14.27 35.05 10.94
C LYS A 771 14.09 35.77 9.61
N GLU A 772 14.80 35.30 8.57
CA GLU A 772 14.68 35.84 7.21
C GLU A 772 13.59 35.09 6.45
N ASP A 773 12.90 35.76 5.53
CA ASP A 773 11.84 35.22 4.73
C ASP A 773 12.33 34.05 3.86
N PRO A 774 11.94 32.81 4.17
CA PRO A 774 12.40 31.63 3.45
C PRO A 774 11.86 31.57 2.02
N MET A 775 10.73 32.22 1.73
CA MET A 775 10.11 32.19 0.41
C MET A 775 11.01 32.76 -0.67
N LYS A 776 11.75 33.83 -0.36
CA LYS A 776 12.67 34.49 -1.30
C LYS A 776 13.80 33.60 -1.80
N VAL A 777 14.15 32.58 -1.03
CA VAL A 777 15.17 31.60 -1.40
C VAL A 777 14.52 30.38 -2.04
N LEU A 778 13.46 29.86 -1.43
CA LEU A 778 12.80 28.63 -1.86
C LEU A 778 12.08 28.78 -3.20
N GLU A 779 11.62 30.00 -3.53
CA GLU A 779 10.95 30.28 -4.81
C GLU A 779 11.85 30.07 -6.04
N LYS A 780 13.18 30.05 -5.85
CA LYS A 780 14.18 29.83 -6.91
C LYS A 780 14.45 28.37 -7.21
N LEU A 781 13.94 27.43 -6.38
CA LEU A 781 14.15 25.99 -6.59
C LEU A 781 13.34 25.50 -7.80
N PRO A 782 14.02 25.04 -8.89
CA PRO A 782 13.37 24.83 -10.19
C PRO A 782 12.45 23.59 -10.21
N ASN A 783 12.67 22.62 -9.32
CA ASN A 783 11.98 21.34 -9.32
C ASN A 783 11.05 21.14 -8.11
N LEU A 784 10.89 22.15 -7.25
CA LEU A 784 10.14 22.04 -6.01
C LEU A 784 8.63 21.97 -6.30
N LYS A 785 8.02 20.79 -6.09
CA LYS A 785 6.60 20.54 -6.27
C LYS A 785 5.78 20.60 -4.99
N PHE A 786 6.41 20.32 -3.86
CA PHE A 786 5.79 20.32 -2.55
C PHE A 786 6.63 21.08 -1.54
N LEU A 787 6.03 22.08 -0.91
CA LEU A 787 6.61 22.83 0.20
C LEU A 787 5.70 22.80 1.39
N ARG A 788 6.24 22.44 2.56
CA ARG A 788 5.57 22.60 3.85
C ARG A 788 6.47 23.39 4.79
N LEU A 789 5.91 24.48 5.30
CA LEU A 789 6.46 25.21 6.43
C LEU A 789 5.59 24.90 7.65
N GLY A 790 6.14 24.11 8.57
CA GLY A 790 5.44 23.66 9.78
C GLY A 790 5.62 24.62 10.95
N SER A 791 5.15 24.21 12.13
CA SER A 791 5.14 25.03 13.35
C SER A 791 6.51 25.60 13.66
N SER A 792 6.54 26.91 13.99
CA SER A 792 7.77 27.65 14.32
C SER A 792 8.90 27.52 13.29
N SER A 793 8.58 27.25 12.02
CA SER A 793 9.59 27.20 10.96
C SER A 793 10.07 28.60 10.56
N TYR A 794 9.22 29.60 10.67
CA TYR A 794 9.51 31.01 10.38
C TYR A 794 9.00 31.93 11.49
N MET A 795 9.80 32.87 11.91
CA MET A 795 9.57 33.80 13.03
C MET A 795 9.44 35.28 12.60
N GLY A 796 9.43 35.56 11.29
CA GLY A 796 9.23 36.91 10.78
C GLY A 796 7.75 37.23 10.57
N ALA A 797 7.44 38.54 10.52
CA ALA A 797 6.07 39.03 10.36
C ALA A 797 5.58 39.06 8.90
N GLU A 798 6.50 39.12 7.93
CA GLU A 798 6.13 39.23 6.51
C GLU A 798 6.72 38.09 5.68
N MET A 799 5.89 37.51 4.80
CA MET A 799 6.31 36.55 3.76
C MET A 799 5.99 37.14 2.38
N THR A 800 6.83 36.82 1.39
CA THR A 800 6.64 37.35 0.03
C THR A 800 7.00 36.26 -0.99
N CYS A 801 6.08 36.04 -1.95
CA CYS A 801 6.35 35.24 -3.14
C CYS A 801 6.46 36.20 -4.34
N SER A 802 7.64 36.22 -4.97
CA SER A 802 7.94 37.16 -6.05
C SER A 802 7.39 36.71 -7.40
N VAL A 803 7.35 37.64 -8.35
CA VAL A 803 6.92 37.40 -9.74
C VAL A 803 7.70 36.23 -10.35
N GLY A 804 6.95 35.21 -10.84
CA GLY A 804 7.55 34.00 -11.42
C GLY A 804 8.18 33.02 -10.40
N GLY A 805 8.09 33.30 -9.11
CA GLY A 805 8.56 32.42 -8.05
C GLY A 805 7.80 31.09 -8.03
N PHE A 806 8.46 30.00 -7.59
CA PHE A 806 7.92 28.65 -7.52
C PHE A 806 7.35 28.14 -8.84
N PRO A 807 8.12 27.97 -9.90
CA PRO A 807 7.62 27.69 -11.26
C PRO A 807 6.83 26.38 -11.40
N VAL A 808 7.12 25.37 -10.57
CA VAL A 808 6.49 24.04 -10.65
C VAL A 808 5.84 23.59 -9.34
N LEU A 809 5.66 24.47 -8.36
CA LEU A 809 5.07 24.14 -7.08
C LEU A 809 3.59 23.75 -7.25
N GLU A 810 3.25 22.53 -6.86
CA GLU A 810 1.89 21.99 -6.96
C GLU A 810 1.15 22.04 -5.62
N THR A 811 1.86 21.93 -4.50
CA THR A 811 1.28 21.95 -3.16
C THR A 811 2.08 22.82 -2.21
N LEU A 812 1.41 23.77 -1.56
CA LEU A 812 1.94 24.59 -0.49
C LEU A 812 1.15 24.37 0.80
N GLN A 813 1.85 24.06 1.89
CA GLN A 813 1.27 23.91 3.22
C GLN A 813 1.95 24.85 4.20
N LEU A 814 1.18 25.74 4.82
CA LEU A 814 1.62 26.67 5.85
C LEU A 814 0.87 26.32 7.14
N LYS A 815 1.61 25.98 8.19
CA LYS A 815 1.02 25.48 9.42
C LYS A 815 1.75 26.00 10.65
N GLY A 816 1.00 26.55 11.63
CA GLY A 816 1.53 26.94 12.92
C GLY A 816 2.59 28.06 12.85
N LEU A 817 2.45 28.99 11.91
CA LEU A 817 3.35 30.12 11.74
C LEU A 817 2.87 31.29 12.62
N SER A 818 3.22 31.25 13.90
CA SER A 818 2.67 32.15 14.95
C SER A 818 2.99 33.62 14.76
N GLU A 819 4.06 34.00 14.04
CA GLU A 819 4.52 35.36 13.93
C GLU A 819 4.16 36.06 12.62
N VAL A 820 3.64 35.33 11.63
CA VAL A 820 3.30 35.88 10.31
C VAL A 820 2.04 36.72 10.39
N GLU A 821 2.18 38.04 10.06
CA GLU A 821 1.08 39.00 10.01
C GLU A 821 0.61 39.29 8.58
N VAL A 822 1.58 39.33 7.63
CA VAL A 822 1.34 39.71 6.24
C VAL A 822 1.99 38.68 5.30
N TRP A 823 1.18 38.16 4.38
CA TRP A 823 1.68 37.31 3.29
C TRP A 823 1.34 37.94 1.94
N LYS A 824 2.36 38.23 1.12
CA LYS A 824 2.23 38.86 -0.19
C LYS A 824 2.53 37.85 -1.28
N ILE A 825 1.68 37.80 -2.29
CA ILE A 825 1.83 36.94 -3.48
C ILE A 825 1.77 37.87 -4.70
N ASP A 826 2.86 37.97 -5.44
CA ASP A 826 2.90 38.77 -6.65
C ASP A 826 2.20 38.09 -7.83
N GLN A 827 1.83 38.87 -8.84
CA GLN A 827 1.25 38.33 -10.07
C GLN A 827 2.20 37.32 -10.72
N SER A 828 1.64 36.20 -11.22
CA SER A 828 2.38 35.11 -11.83
C SER A 828 3.30 34.31 -10.89
N ALA A 829 3.24 34.50 -9.58
CA ALA A 829 3.84 33.57 -8.63
C ALA A 829 3.05 32.25 -8.61
N MET A 830 3.75 31.13 -8.39
CA MET A 830 3.16 29.80 -8.23
C MET A 830 2.22 29.36 -9.40
N PRO A 831 2.64 29.44 -10.66
CA PRO A 831 1.77 29.20 -11.82
C PRO A 831 1.22 27.76 -11.91
N SER A 832 1.77 26.81 -11.18
CA SER A 832 1.40 25.40 -11.17
C SER A 832 0.70 24.96 -9.88
N LEU A 833 0.41 25.88 -8.94
CA LEU A 833 -0.15 25.54 -7.64
C LEU A 833 -1.58 25.02 -7.77
N LYS A 834 -1.79 23.78 -7.27
CA LYS A 834 -3.08 23.07 -7.29
C LYS A 834 -3.74 23.02 -5.93
N ARG A 835 -2.92 22.99 -4.86
CA ARG A 835 -3.39 22.85 -3.49
C ARG A 835 -2.65 23.80 -2.57
N LEU A 836 -3.42 24.54 -1.78
CA LEU A 836 -2.96 25.45 -0.74
C LEU A 836 -3.64 25.10 0.58
N ASP A 837 -2.84 24.71 1.58
CA ASP A 837 -3.31 24.44 2.94
C ASP A 837 -2.74 25.51 3.88
N ILE A 838 -3.62 26.24 4.59
CA ILE A 838 -3.28 27.26 5.59
C ILE A 838 -3.90 26.83 6.91
N GLU A 839 -3.08 26.59 7.93
CA GLU A 839 -3.54 26.07 9.21
C GLU A 839 -2.83 26.78 10.36
N ASP A 840 -3.59 27.28 11.32
CA ASP A 840 -3.11 27.86 12.58
C ASP A 840 -2.01 28.94 12.40
N ILE A 841 -2.38 30.05 11.74
CA ILE A 841 -1.55 31.26 11.60
C ILE A 841 -2.26 32.42 12.31
N PRO A 842 -2.18 32.52 13.64
CA PRO A 842 -3.09 33.36 14.46
C PRO A 842 -2.93 34.87 14.24
N LYS A 843 -1.76 35.33 13.77
CA LYS A 843 -1.50 36.76 13.52
C LYS A 843 -1.76 37.21 12.08
N LEU A 844 -2.05 36.28 11.17
CA LEU A 844 -2.33 36.63 9.78
C LEU A 844 -3.56 37.51 9.69
N ARG A 845 -3.41 38.73 9.14
CA ARG A 845 -4.48 39.72 9.09
C ARG A 845 -5.51 39.41 8.02
N MET A 846 -5.07 38.95 6.86
CA MET A 846 -5.92 38.67 5.73
C MET A 846 -5.25 37.63 4.80
N LEU A 847 -6.05 36.93 4.01
CA LEU A 847 -5.50 36.10 2.92
C LEU A 847 -4.88 36.98 1.84
N PRO A 848 -3.73 36.58 1.25
CA PRO A 848 -3.08 37.42 0.25
C PRO A 848 -3.95 37.58 -0.99
N GLU A 849 -4.16 38.83 -1.44
CA GLU A 849 -4.94 39.16 -2.64
C GLU A 849 -4.40 38.45 -3.90
N GLY A 850 -3.11 38.16 -3.93
CA GLY A 850 -2.45 37.45 -5.03
C GLY A 850 -2.97 36.03 -5.29
N ILE A 851 -3.68 35.40 -4.35
CA ILE A 851 -4.29 34.06 -4.56
C ILE A 851 -5.27 34.07 -5.73
N GLN A 852 -6.00 35.14 -5.97
CA GLN A 852 -6.94 35.28 -7.08
C GLN A 852 -6.27 35.12 -8.45
N PHE A 853 -4.97 35.37 -8.56
CA PHE A 853 -4.21 35.23 -9.81
C PHE A 853 -3.72 33.81 -10.06
N VAL A 854 -3.82 32.90 -9.09
CA VAL A 854 -3.41 31.50 -9.20
C VAL A 854 -4.53 30.67 -9.83
N LYS A 855 -4.62 30.72 -11.15
CA LYS A 855 -5.70 30.07 -11.94
C LYS A 855 -5.69 28.53 -11.87
N THR A 856 -4.59 27.93 -11.45
CA THR A 856 -4.41 26.47 -11.35
C THR A 856 -4.87 25.90 -10.02
N LEU A 857 -5.25 26.75 -9.06
CA LEU A 857 -5.65 26.33 -7.72
C LEU A 857 -6.97 25.53 -7.78
N LEU A 858 -6.91 24.28 -7.31
CA LEU A 858 -8.05 23.37 -7.27
C LEU A 858 -8.60 23.19 -5.85
N GLU A 859 -7.69 23.26 -4.86
CA GLU A 859 -8.02 23.04 -3.46
C GLU A 859 -7.41 24.15 -2.60
N LEU A 860 -8.27 24.84 -1.85
CA LEU A 860 -7.88 25.81 -0.84
C LEU A 860 -8.47 25.37 0.51
N ASN A 861 -7.61 24.96 1.43
CA ASN A 861 -8.00 24.58 2.79
C ASN A 861 -7.50 25.62 3.77
N VAL A 862 -8.41 26.30 4.45
CA VAL A 862 -8.08 27.31 5.47
C VAL A 862 -8.67 26.84 6.79
N SER A 863 -7.81 26.60 7.78
CA SER A 863 -8.19 26.24 9.15
C SER A 863 -7.54 27.24 10.11
N MET A 864 -8.33 28.23 10.52
CA MET A 864 -7.88 29.36 11.35
C MET A 864 -8.77 29.47 12.59
N SER A 865 -8.37 30.34 13.52
CA SER A 865 -9.20 30.64 14.69
C SER A 865 -10.55 31.25 14.29
N GLN A 866 -11.58 31.03 15.10
CA GLN A 866 -12.94 31.56 14.83
C GLN A 866 -12.93 33.09 14.62
N SER A 867 -12.12 33.84 15.38
CA SER A 867 -11.99 35.29 15.23
C SER A 867 -11.52 35.73 13.84
N PHE A 868 -10.67 34.94 13.18
CA PHE A 868 -10.22 35.23 11.81
C PHE A 868 -11.32 34.94 10.79
N VAL A 869 -12.07 33.86 10.99
CA VAL A 869 -13.23 33.52 10.14
C VAL A 869 -14.31 34.59 10.22
N ASP A 870 -14.56 35.10 11.43
CA ASP A 870 -15.55 36.14 11.66
C ASP A 870 -15.14 37.48 11.02
N GLN A 871 -13.83 37.82 10.99
CA GLN A 871 -13.33 39.00 10.27
C GLN A 871 -13.53 38.89 8.75
N LEU A 872 -13.26 37.72 8.15
CA LEU A 872 -13.50 37.51 6.72
C LEU A 872 -14.99 37.56 6.34
N GLN A 873 -15.88 37.21 7.25
CA GLN A 873 -17.34 37.28 7.03
C GLN A 873 -17.90 38.69 7.25
N GLY A 874 -17.21 39.53 8.00
CA GLY A 874 -17.64 40.91 8.33
C GLY A 874 -17.27 41.96 7.29
N GLU A 875 -16.37 41.68 6.34
CA GLU A 875 -15.99 42.63 5.27
C GLU A 875 -16.87 42.55 4.01
N ASP A 876 -17.78 41.56 3.93
CA ASP A 876 -18.77 41.41 2.83
C ASP A 876 -20.17 42.03 3.19
N SER A 877 -20.29 42.88 4.24
CA SER A 877 -21.55 43.53 4.61
C SER A 877 -21.53 45.05 4.32
#